data_96f177c179340552e646b29470aceda6
#
_entry.id   96f177c179340552e646b29470aceda6
#
_cell.length_a   1.000
_cell.length_b   1.000
_cell.length_c   1.000
_cell.angle_alpha   90.00
_cell.angle_beta   90.00
_cell.angle_gamma   90.00
#
_symmetry.space_group_name_H-M   'P 1'
#
loop_
_entity.id
_entity.type
_entity.pdbx_description
1 polymer ?
#
loop_
_entity_poly.entity_id
_entity_poly.type
_entity_poly.pdbx_seq_one_letter_code
_entity_poly.pdbx_strand_id
1 'polypeptide(L)'
;MGGENTEYGADQIQILEGLEAVRKRPGMYIGSTSSRGLHHLVYEIVDNAVDEALAGFCTEIQVTINPDNSITVVDNGRGIPVGINHKAGIPAVEVVFTILHAGGKFGGGGYKVSGGLHGVGASVVNALSEWLEVSIFKEGKEYKQRYERGHTMYPLKVVGDCSPEYTGTTVTFLPDKEIFEETVYDYDILKQRLREMAFLTKGLKIVLRDDREESKKEKSFHYEGGIQEFVTYLNRSKEALYPEVVYCEGEKDGVVVEVAMQHNDSYTENTYGFVNNINTPEGGTHIVGFRNALTKTFNDYARKNKLLKDSEPNLSGDDIREGLTAIVSVKIEEPQFEGQTKQKLGNSEARGAVDSIVSRQLEIFLEQNPTVAKATVEKSVLAQRAREAARKARDLTRRKSALDGMALPGKLADCSDKDPKNCEIYIVEGDSAGGSAKTARNRATQAILPLRGKILNVEKARLDKIYGNKEIKAMITAFGTGIHEDFDISKLRYHKIIIMTDADVDGAHIATLLLTFLYRFMPELIKQGYVYLAQPPLYKIEKNKKVWYAYDDAELNRILEEIGRDNNNKIQRYKGLGEMDADQLWETTMDPEKRILLRVTMDESATSEIDLTFTTLMGDKVEPRREFIEENARFVSKKRTV
;
A
#
# COMPACT_ATOMS: atom_id res chain seq x y z
N MET A 1 38.78 -9.10 -31.45
CA MET A 1 38.50 -8.56 -30.12
C MET A 1 38.56 -9.73 -29.17
N GLY A 2 39.64 -9.77 -28.36
CA GLY A 2 39.91 -10.89 -27.48
C GLY A 2 38.92 -10.94 -26.33
N GLY A 3 38.21 -12.06 -26.20
CA GLY A 3 37.43 -12.37 -25.01
C GLY A 3 38.42 -12.67 -23.87
N GLU A 4 38.43 -11.83 -22.86
CA GLU A 4 39.00 -12.19 -21.58
C GLU A 4 38.24 -13.38 -21.02
N ASN A 5 38.89 -14.51 -20.99
CA ASN A 5 38.40 -15.73 -20.37
C ASN A 5 38.48 -15.52 -18.85
N THR A 6 37.46 -14.95 -18.23
CA THR A 6 37.37 -14.86 -16.78
C THR A 6 37.08 -16.26 -16.26
N GLU A 7 38.13 -17.02 -15.92
CA GLU A 7 37.97 -18.27 -15.18
C GLU A 7 37.24 -17.99 -13.87
N TYR A 8 36.07 -18.57 -13.71
CA TYR A 8 35.33 -18.54 -12.46
C TYR A 8 36.01 -19.44 -11.42
N GLY A 9 36.91 -18.84 -10.66
CA GLY A 9 37.73 -19.53 -9.64
C GLY A 9 37.21 -19.29 -8.21
N ALA A 10 37.69 -20.06 -7.26
CA ALA A 10 37.34 -19.96 -5.85
C ALA A 10 37.54 -18.58 -5.24
N ASP A 11 38.55 -17.85 -5.69
CA ASP A 11 38.91 -16.49 -5.22
C ASP A 11 37.91 -15.40 -5.68
N GLN A 12 37.02 -15.72 -6.62
CA GLN A 12 35.96 -14.82 -7.06
C GLN A 12 34.69 -14.91 -6.18
N ILE A 13 34.64 -15.90 -5.29
CA ILE A 13 33.54 -16.02 -4.29
C ILE A 13 33.87 -15.07 -3.14
N GLN A 14 33.19 -13.91 -3.15
CA GLN A 14 33.31 -12.93 -2.07
C GLN A 14 32.41 -13.31 -0.89
N ILE A 15 33.00 -13.40 0.29
CA ILE A 15 32.26 -13.54 1.55
C ILE A 15 32.03 -12.12 2.09
N LEU A 16 30.75 -11.73 2.21
CA LEU A 16 30.37 -10.48 2.83
C LEU A 16 29.99 -10.76 4.27
N GLU A 17 30.66 -10.12 5.21
CA GLU A 17 30.41 -10.29 6.65
C GLU A 17 29.80 -9.04 7.26
N GLY A 18 28.96 -9.25 8.30
CA GLY A 18 28.40 -8.19 9.12
C GLY A 18 27.62 -7.12 8.36
N LEU A 19 27.76 -5.87 8.79
CA LEU A 19 27.00 -4.73 8.26
C LEU A 19 27.44 -4.31 6.85
N GLU A 20 28.60 -4.72 6.39
CA GLU A 20 29.06 -4.47 5.02
C GLU A 20 28.17 -5.19 3.99
N ALA A 21 27.70 -6.39 4.33
CA ALA A 21 26.73 -7.12 3.50
C ALA A 21 25.43 -6.32 3.31
N VAL A 22 24.95 -5.65 4.35
CA VAL A 22 23.75 -4.80 4.31
C VAL A 22 23.96 -3.62 3.36
N ARG A 23 25.09 -2.93 3.47
CA ARG A 23 25.40 -1.78 2.61
C ARG A 23 25.57 -2.15 1.13
N LYS A 24 26.14 -3.32 0.84
CA LYS A 24 26.30 -3.81 -0.55
C LYS A 24 24.98 -4.34 -1.17
N ARG A 25 24.08 -4.85 -0.36
CA ARG A 25 22.81 -5.46 -0.79
C ARG A 25 21.61 -4.97 0.04
N PRO A 26 21.37 -3.63 0.11
CA PRO A 26 20.33 -3.08 0.98
C PRO A 26 18.94 -3.62 0.64
N GLY A 27 18.63 -3.85 -0.63
CA GLY A 27 17.36 -4.39 -1.07
C GLY A 27 16.99 -5.75 -0.47
N MET A 28 17.95 -6.56 -0.03
CA MET A 28 17.68 -7.82 0.66
C MET A 28 17.08 -7.62 2.06
N TYR A 29 17.35 -6.48 2.71
CA TYR A 29 16.95 -6.18 4.08
C TYR A 29 15.76 -5.22 4.17
N ILE A 30 15.69 -4.24 3.28
CA ILE A 30 14.65 -3.19 3.28
C ILE A 30 13.76 -3.19 2.03
N GLY A 31 13.94 -4.16 1.14
CA GLY A 31 13.13 -4.36 -0.07
C GLY A 31 13.51 -3.45 -1.24
N SER A 32 13.89 -2.21 -1.00
CA SER A 32 14.33 -1.25 -2.05
C SER A 32 15.13 -0.11 -1.46
N THR A 33 15.82 0.67 -2.30
CA THR A 33 16.51 1.92 -1.94
C THR A 33 15.72 3.18 -2.33
N SER A 34 14.49 2.99 -2.80
CA SER A 34 13.54 4.07 -3.09
C SER A 34 12.90 4.64 -1.82
N SER A 35 11.96 5.56 -1.98
CA SER A 35 11.16 6.14 -0.88
C SER A 35 10.59 5.07 0.07
N ARG A 36 10.14 3.92 -0.44
CA ARG A 36 9.62 2.81 0.38
C ARG A 36 10.67 2.28 1.36
N GLY A 37 11.88 2.00 0.89
CA GLY A 37 12.97 1.52 1.74
C GLY A 37 13.45 2.58 2.72
N LEU A 38 13.44 3.86 2.31
CA LEU A 38 13.75 4.98 3.19
C LEU A 38 12.82 5.03 4.40
N HIS A 39 11.50 4.98 4.18
CA HIS A 39 10.51 5.02 5.26
C HIS A 39 10.54 3.73 6.11
N HIS A 40 10.96 2.61 5.54
CA HIS A 40 11.13 1.35 6.27
C HIS A 40 12.15 1.46 7.42
N LEU A 41 13.19 2.28 7.28
CA LEU A 41 14.14 2.55 8.37
C LEU A 41 13.45 3.08 9.63
N VAL A 42 12.49 3.98 9.46
CA VAL A 42 11.71 4.53 10.58
C VAL A 42 10.89 3.42 11.24
N TYR A 43 10.24 2.58 10.44
CA TYR A 43 9.40 1.50 10.95
C TYR A 43 10.19 0.49 11.77
N GLU A 44 11.42 0.16 11.37
CA GLU A 44 12.28 -0.78 12.13
C GLU A 44 12.62 -0.25 13.53
N ILE A 45 12.87 1.05 13.67
CA ILE A 45 13.14 1.67 14.99
C ILE A 45 11.85 1.80 15.82
N VAL A 46 10.74 2.19 15.18
CA VAL A 46 9.44 2.31 15.87
C VAL A 46 8.94 0.95 16.33
N ASP A 47 9.10 -0.10 15.52
CA ASP A 47 8.71 -1.47 15.87
C ASP A 47 9.41 -1.96 17.15
N ASN A 48 10.66 -1.56 17.39
CA ASN A 48 11.36 -1.87 18.65
C ASN A 48 10.68 -1.21 19.85
N ALA A 49 10.21 0.03 19.71
CA ALA A 49 9.47 0.74 20.76
C ALA A 49 8.06 0.14 20.94
N VAL A 50 7.39 -0.27 19.86
CA VAL A 50 6.11 -0.99 19.92
C VAL A 50 6.26 -2.34 20.62
N ASP A 51 7.36 -3.07 20.40
CA ASP A 51 7.64 -4.31 21.14
C ASP A 51 7.77 -4.07 22.66
N GLU A 52 8.36 -2.94 23.09
CA GLU A 52 8.34 -2.53 24.50
C GLU A 52 6.91 -2.25 25.00
N ALA A 53 6.05 -1.68 24.14
CA ALA A 53 4.64 -1.46 24.49
C ALA A 53 3.86 -2.78 24.60
N LEU A 54 4.08 -3.72 23.68
CA LEU A 54 3.49 -5.06 23.73
C LEU A 54 3.95 -5.85 24.96
N ALA A 55 5.18 -5.61 25.42
CA ALA A 55 5.69 -6.17 26.67
C ALA A 55 5.14 -5.47 27.93
N GLY A 56 4.39 -4.38 27.79
CA GLY A 56 3.75 -3.63 28.87
C GLY A 56 4.62 -2.54 29.50
N PHE A 57 5.74 -2.16 28.89
CA PHE A 57 6.70 -1.21 29.48
C PHE A 57 6.74 0.16 28.81
N CYS A 58 6.18 0.31 27.61
CA CYS A 58 6.14 1.58 26.90
C CYS A 58 4.70 2.06 26.73
N THR A 59 4.44 3.34 26.99
CA THR A 59 3.12 3.97 26.88
C THR A 59 3.09 5.12 25.89
N GLU A 60 4.26 5.67 25.53
CA GLU A 60 4.37 6.78 24.58
C GLU A 60 5.59 6.63 23.69
N ILE A 61 5.39 6.86 22.38
CA ILE A 61 6.43 6.93 21.36
C ILE A 61 6.33 8.27 20.66
N GLN A 62 7.46 8.97 20.49
CA GLN A 62 7.53 10.21 19.73
C GLN A 62 8.44 10.02 18.53
N VAL A 63 7.97 10.39 17.34
CA VAL A 63 8.71 10.34 16.08
C VAL A 63 8.81 11.75 15.54
N THR A 64 10.03 12.24 15.32
CA THR A 64 10.28 13.60 14.82
C THR A 64 11.08 13.55 13.53
N ILE A 65 10.58 14.22 12.49
CA ILE A 65 11.36 14.55 11.30
C ILE A 65 12.09 15.85 11.60
N ASN A 66 13.41 15.77 11.72
CA ASN A 66 14.23 16.93 12.06
C ASN A 66 14.47 17.84 10.83
N PRO A 67 14.92 19.11 11.02
CA PRO A 67 15.17 20.04 9.93
C PRO A 67 16.15 19.55 8.85
N ASP A 68 17.10 18.70 9.22
CA ASP A 68 18.10 18.08 8.33
C ASP A 68 17.62 16.77 7.66
N ASN A 69 16.33 16.42 7.82
CA ASN A 69 15.76 15.12 7.42
C ASN A 69 16.35 13.90 8.19
N SER A 70 17.01 14.09 9.32
CA SER A 70 17.19 13.00 10.26
C SER A 70 15.89 12.66 10.98
N ILE A 71 15.79 11.46 11.52
CA ILE A 71 14.65 10.99 12.30
C ILE A 71 15.07 10.78 13.75
N THR A 72 14.27 11.27 14.66
CA THR A 72 14.39 10.97 16.10
C THR A 72 13.18 10.15 16.55
N VAL A 73 13.43 9.01 17.17
CA VAL A 73 12.41 8.16 17.81
C VAL A 73 12.72 8.08 19.30
N VAL A 74 11.75 8.48 20.11
CA VAL A 74 11.82 8.45 21.57
C VAL A 74 10.77 7.50 22.11
N ASP A 75 11.15 6.55 22.95
CA ASP A 75 10.23 5.73 23.72
C ASP A 75 10.49 5.88 25.23
N ASN A 76 9.46 5.62 26.02
CA ASN A 76 9.53 5.58 27.48
C ASN A 76 9.54 4.15 28.04
N GLY A 77 10.11 3.21 27.29
CA GLY A 77 10.27 1.82 27.70
C GLY A 77 11.36 1.62 28.75
N ARG A 78 11.81 0.38 28.93
CA ARG A 78 12.85 0.03 29.94
C ARG A 78 14.25 0.54 29.61
N GLY A 79 14.48 1.02 28.39
CA GLY A 79 15.80 1.32 27.86
C GLY A 79 16.59 0.05 27.47
N ILE A 80 17.32 0.13 26.36
CA ILE A 80 18.20 -0.96 25.90
C ILE A 80 19.23 -1.26 27.01
N PRO A 81 19.54 -2.55 27.31
CA PRO A 81 20.54 -2.88 28.31
C PRO A 81 21.92 -2.28 27.97
N VAL A 82 22.57 -1.71 28.97
CA VAL A 82 23.87 -1.02 28.85
C VAL A 82 25.05 -1.86 29.35
N GLY A 83 24.78 -2.98 30.03
CA GLY A 83 25.79 -3.90 30.52
C GLY A 83 26.51 -4.63 29.39
N ILE A 84 27.67 -5.21 29.74
CA ILE A 84 28.48 -6.00 28.78
C ILE A 84 27.79 -7.32 28.46
N ASN A 85 27.62 -7.61 27.19
CA ASN A 85 27.21 -8.93 26.72
C ASN A 85 28.41 -9.89 26.80
N HIS A 86 28.33 -10.90 27.65
CA HIS A 86 29.45 -11.82 27.91
C HIS A 86 29.92 -12.62 26.69
N LYS A 87 29.04 -12.87 25.71
CA LYS A 87 29.40 -13.60 24.49
C LYS A 87 30.13 -12.70 23.49
N ALA A 88 29.71 -11.44 23.38
CA ALA A 88 30.28 -10.50 22.42
C ALA A 88 31.44 -9.67 22.99
N GLY A 89 31.54 -9.56 24.34
CA GLY A 89 32.55 -8.76 25.03
C GLY A 89 32.38 -7.24 24.91
N ILE A 90 31.25 -6.78 24.38
CA ILE A 90 30.89 -5.37 24.17
C ILE A 90 29.55 -5.05 24.83
N PRO A 91 29.20 -3.77 25.05
CA PRO A 91 27.90 -3.39 25.61
C PRO A 91 26.73 -3.95 24.79
N ALA A 92 25.65 -4.37 25.46
CA ALA A 92 24.48 -4.95 24.80
C ALA A 92 23.86 -4.02 23.76
N VAL A 93 23.84 -2.69 23.99
CA VAL A 93 23.39 -1.70 23.01
C VAL A 93 24.24 -1.74 21.74
N GLU A 94 25.57 -1.88 21.86
CA GLU A 94 26.46 -1.98 20.70
C GLU A 94 26.22 -3.29 19.93
N VAL A 95 25.93 -4.40 20.63
CA VAL A 95 25.51 -5.66 20.00
C VAL A 95 24.25 -5.46 19.13
N VAL A 96 23.23 -4.77 19.66
CA VAL A 96 21.96 -4.50 18.97
C VAL A 96 22.17 -3.72 17.66
N PHE A 97 23.07 -2.74 17.68
CA PHE A 97 23.28 -1.87 16.51
C PHE A 97 24.38 -2.31 15.55
N THR A 98 25.27 -3.23 15.94
CA THR A 98 26.41 -3.62 15.09
C THR A 98 26.46 -5.07 14.67
N ILE A 99 25.70 -5.96 15.31
CA ILE A 99 25.72 -7.39 15.01
C ILE A 99 24.36 -7.81 14.43
N LEU A 100 24.40 -8.43 13.23
CA LEU A 100 23.22 -9.03 12.61
C LEU A 100 22.79 -10.28 13.39
N HIS A 101 21.49 -10.53 13.42
CA HIS A 101 20.89 -11.68 14.10
C HIS A 101 21.22 -11.73 15.61
N ALA A 102 21.30 -10.56 16.24
CA ALA A 102 21.49 -10.40 17.67
C ALA A 102 20.34 -9.57 18.27
N GLY A 103 19.84 -9.99 19.43
CA GLY A 103 18.78 -9.26 20.13
C GLY A 103 18.16 -10.07 21.26
N GLY A 104 17.46 -9.39 22.16
CA GLY A 104 16.76 -9.99 23.31
C GLY A 104 15.47 -10.76 22.97
N LYS A 105 15.17 -10.90 21.67
CA LYS A 105 13.93 -11.50 21.14
C LYS A 105 14.08 -12.98 20.74
N PHE A 106 15.29 -13.54 20.87
CA PHE A 106 15.58 -14.95 20.59
C PHE A 106 15.49 -15.81 21.86
N GLY A 107 14.27 -16.16 22.32
CA GLY A 107 14.08 -17.17 23.38
C GLY A 107 14.59 -16.82 24.77
N GLY A 108 14.89 -15.56 25.07
CA GLY A 108 15.53 -15.13 26.31
C GLY A 108 14.59 -14.60 27.41
N GLY A 109 13.27 -14.75 27.28
CA GLY A 109 12.31 -14.34 28.32
C GLY A 109 12.04 -12.84 28.43
N GLY A 110 12.67 -12.00 27.59
CA GLY A 110 12.47 -10.55 27.58
C GLY A 110 11.19 -10.10 26.88
N TYR A 111 10.76 -10.85 25.87
CA TYR A 111 9.58 -10.59 25.04
C TYR A 111 8.87 -11.90 24.71
N LYS A 112 7.60 -12.03 25.11
CA LYS A 112 6.76 -13.17 24.73
C LYS A 112 6.28 -13.08 23.29
N VAL A 113 6.06 -11.86 22.81
CA VAL A 113 5.59 -11.53 21.47
C VAL A 113 6.40 -10.37 20.94
N SER A 114 6.86 -10.45 19.71
CA SER A 114 7.64 -9.40 19.07
C SER A 114 7.40 -9.36 17.57
N GLY A 115 7.36 -8.15 16.99
CA GLY A 115 7.39 -7.94 15.55
C GLY A 115 8.80 -8.09 14.96
N GLY A 116 9.81 -7.82 15.74
CA GLY A 116 11.24 -7.88 15.36
C GLY A 116 11.84 -9.28 15.44
N LEU A 117 11.39 -10.20 14.60
CA LEU A 117 11.76 -11.64 14.66
C LEU A 117 13.19 -11.97 14.25
N HIS A 118 13.83 -11.15 13.45
CA HIS A 118 15.12 -11.51 12.85
C HIS A 118 16.33 -10.89 13.56
N GLY A 119 16.11 -10.01 14.54
CA GLY A 119 17.20 -9.33 15.28
C GLY A 119 18.14 -8.53 14.37
N VAL A 120 17.61 -7.95 13.28
CA VAL A 120 18.41 -7.22 12.30
C VAL A 120 17.99 -5.77 12.11
N GLY A 121 16.78 -5.38 12.54
CA GLY A 121 16.23 -4.06 12.23
C GLY A 121 17.11 -2.90 12.63
N ALA A 122 17.52 -2.83 13.89
CA ALA A 122 18.36 -1.74 14.40
C ALA A 122 19.75 -1.70 13.72
N SER A 123 20.38 -2.86 13.51
CA SER A 123 21.69 -2.95 12.86
C SER A 123 21.63 -2.61 11.38
N VAL A 124 20.53 -2.94 10.69
CA VAL A 124 20.25 -2.55 9.30
C VAL A 124 20.10 -1.03 9.19
N VAL A 125 19.32 -0.39 10.08
CA VAL A 125 19.17 1.07 10.10
C VAL A 125 20.54 1.74 10.32
N ASN A 126 21.33 1.24 11.25
CA ASN A 126 22.68 1.74 11.50
C ASN A 126 23.56 1.62 10.26
N ALA A 127 23.61 0.44 9.61
CA ALA A 127 24.39 0.21 8.41
C ALA A 127 24.02 1.13 7.25
N LEU A 128 22.74 1.49 7.10
CA LEU A 128 22.20 2.30 6.01
C LEU A 128 22.08 3.79 6.33
N SER A 129 22.60 4.20 7.49
CA SER A 129 22.63 5.59 7.93
C SER A 129 24.02 6.18 7.79
N GLU A 130 24.11 7.45 7.39
CA GLU A 130 25.35 8.22 7.41
C GLU A 130 25.87 8.29 8.84
N TRP A 131 24.98 8.57 9.80
CA TRP A 131 25.24 8.45 11.22
C TRP A 131 23.97 8.02 11.97
N LEU A 132 24.19 7.37 13.12
CA LEU A 132 23.15 7.01 14.07
C LEU A 132 23.67 7.27 15.49
N GLU A 133 22.81 7.84 16.32
CA GLU A 133 23.11 8.13 17.71
C GLU A 133 22.01 7.55 18.60
N VAL A 134 22.40 6.86 19.66
CA VAL A 134 21.51 6.31 20.65
C VAL A 134 21.78 6.91 22.01
N SER A 135 20.72 7.39 22.68
CA SER A 135 20.71 7.77 24.10
C SER A 135 19.81 6.81 24.88
N ILE A 136 20.30 6.29 25.98
CA ILE A 136 19.57 5.36 26.83
C ILE A 136 19.47 5.96 28.24
N PHE A 137 18.25 6.08 28.72
CA PHE A 137 17.95 6.57 30.07
C PHE A 137 17.63 5.36 30.94
N LYS A 138 18.50 5.13 31.93
CA LYS A 138 18.39 3.96 32.80
C LYS A 138 19.18 4.16 34.06
N GLU A 139 18.61 3.71 35.21
CA GLU A 139 19.28 3.75 36.52
C GLU A 139 19.78 5.12 36.91
N GLY A 140 19.03 6.18 36.60
CA GLY A 140 19.35 7.55 36.89
C GLY A 140 20.45 8.19 36.03
N LYS A 141 20.84 7.54 34.92
CA LYS A 141 21.91 8.01 34.03
C LYS A 141 21.47 8.05 32.58
N GLU A 142 22.05 8.97 31.82
CA GLU A 142 21.99 9.00 30.37
C GLU A 142 23.27 8.40 29.81
N TYR A 143 23.12 7.34 29.04
CA TYR A 143 24.20 6.67 28.27
C TYR A 143 24.07 7.03 26.81
N LYS A 144 25.21 7.28 26.13
CA LYS A 144 25.23 7.71 24.74
C LYS A 144 26.30 6.97 23.93
N GLN A 145 25.96 6.60 22.71
CA GLN A 145 26.88 6.04 21.72
C GLN A 145 26.49 6.49 20.31
N ARG A 146 27.50 6.67 19.47
CA ARG A 146 27.33 7.10 18.07
C ARG A 146 28.01 6.12 17.13
N TYR A 147 27.37 5.95 15.98
CA TYR A 147 27.84 5.13 14.89
C TYR A 147 27.86 5.94 13.60
N GLU A 148 28.77 5.61 12.69
CA GLU A 148 28.80 6.18 11.33
C GLU A 148 28.91 5.02 10.32
N ARG A 149 27.94 4.91 9.42
CA ARG A 149 27.83 3.84 8.44
C ARG A 149 28.01 2.44 9.04
N GLY A 150 27.45 2.23 10.22
CA GLY A 150 27.54 0.97 10.96
C GLY A 150 28.72 0.84 11.92
N HIS A 151 29.73 1.71 11.85
CA HIS A 151 30.93 1.64 12.68
C HIS A 151 30.77 2.43 13.97
N THR A 152 31.17 1.82 15.10
CA THR A 152 31.18 2.48 16.41
C THR A 152 32.22 3.57 16.46
N MET A 153 31.83 4.82 16.78
CA MET A 153 32.72 5.97 16.80
C MET A 153 33.46 6.14 18.13
N TYR A 154 32.83 5.75 19.23
CA TYR A 154 33.40 5.78 20.57
C TYR A 154 32.69 4.79 21.49
N PRO A 155 33.35 4.32 22.55
CA PRO A 155 32.72 3.43 23.53
C PRO A 155 31.49 4.06 24.19
N LEU A 156 30.51 3.22 24.60
CA LEU A 156 29.36 3.68 25.36
C LEU A 156 29.81 4.48 26.58
N LYS A 157 29.30 5.69 26.74
CA LYS A 157 29.66 6.59 27.83
C LYS A 157 28.45 7.18 28.53
N VAL A 158 28.59 7.46 29.81
CA VAL A 158 27.64 8.26 30.58
C VAL A 158 27.86 9.74 30.23
N VAL A 159 26.82 10.44 29.83
CA VAL A 159 26.89 11.84 29.41
C VAL A 159 26.14 12.79 30.39
N GLY A 160 25.28 12.23 31.25
CA GLY A 160 24.51 13.01 32.22
C GLY A 160 23.80 12.14 33.23
N ASP A 161 23.17 12.79 34.17
CA ASP A 161 22.26 12.19 35.15
C ASP A 161 20.82 12.50 34.77
N CYS A 162 19.90 11.60 35.06
CA CYS A 162 18.47 11.78 34.87
C CYS A 162 17.71 11.33 36.13
N SER A 163 16.38 11.56 36.17
CA SER A 163 15.57 11.00 37.22
C SER A 163 15.68 9.47 37.26
N PRO A 164 15.88 8.83 38.42
CA PRO A 164 15.93 7.38 38.53
C PRO A 164 14.67 6.67 38.02
N GLU A 165 13.53 7.34 38.02
CA GLU A 165 12.26 6.84 37.53
C GLU A 165 12.10 6.98 36.00
N TYR A 166 12.92 7.82 35.38
CA TYR A 166 12.89 8.06 33.95
C TYR A 166 13.70 6.98 33.22
N THR A 167 13.00 6.20 32.40
CA THR A 167 13.64 5.20 31.53
C THR A 167 13.18 5.35 30.09
N GLY A 168 14.00 4.93 29.15
CA GLY A 168 13.65 4.95 27.75
C GLY A 168 14.85 4.91 26.82
N THR A 169 14.55 4.91 25.53
CA THR A 169 15.54 4.94 24.46
C THR A 169 15.21 6.05 23.47
N THR A 170 16.25 6.81 23.10
CA THR A 170 16.17 7.78 22.01
C THR A 170 17.13 7.36 20.91
N VAL A 171 16.63 7.18 19.70
CA VAL A 171 17.44 6.88 18.51
C VAL A 171 17.27 8.00 17.51
N THR A 172 18.38 8.59 17.08
CA THR A 172 18.39 9.58 15.98
C THR A 172 19.30 9.08 14.89
N PHE A 173 18.83 9.11 13.64
CA PHE A 173 19.62 8.64 12.50
C PHE A 173 19.38 9.49 11.25
N LEU A 174 20.43 9.62 10.43
CA LEU A 174 20.39 10.28 9.13
C LEU A 174 20.61 9.24 8.04
N PRO A 175 19.64 9.01 7.13
CA PRO A 175 19.83 8.07 6.01
C PRO A 175 21.03 8.45 5.15
N ASP A 176 21.77 7.42 4.68
CA ASP A 176 22.97 7.64 3.85
C ASP A 176 22.55 7.92 2.40
N LYS A 177 22.86 9.12 1.92
CA LYS A 177 22.62 9.55 0.53
C LYS A 177 23.40 8.76 -0.53
N GLU A 178 24.42 8.00 -0.14
CA GLU A 178 25.13 7.10 -1.04
C GLU A 178 24.35 5.79 -1.29
N ILE A 179 23.36 5.47 -0.45
CA ILE A 179 22.54 4.27 -0.53
C ILE A 179 21.17 4.56 -1.15
N PHE A 180 20.53 5.65 -0.70
CA PHE A 180 19.15 5.97 -1.08
C PHE A 180 19.10 6.93 -2.27
N GLU A 181 18.16 6.67 -3.20
CA GLU A 181 17.89 7.54 -4.34
C GLU A 181 17.33 8.90 -3.89
N GLU A 182 16.62 8.91 -2.76
CA GLU A 182 16.03 10.07 -2.12
C GLU A 182 16.14 9.92 -0.60
N THR A 183 16.44 11.02 0.11
CA THR A 183 16.56 11.03 1.58
C THR A 183 15.54 11.97 2.26
N VAL A 184 14.53 12.43 1.54
CA VAL A 184 13.47 13.30 2.07
C VAL A 184 12.30 12.46 2.53
N TYR A 185 11.97 12.54 3.82
CA TYR A 185 10.82 11.83 4.38
C TYR A 185 9.49 12.51 4.03
N ASP A 186 8.49 11.69 3.70
CA ASP A 186 7.11 12.11 3.53
C ASP A 186 6.34 11.98 4.86
N TYR A 187 5.85 13.12 5.36
CA TYR A 187 5.09 13.18 6.60
C TYR A 187 3.79 12.35 6.54
N ASP A 188 3.10 12.35 5.39
CA ASP A 188 1.81 11.68 5.27
C ASP A 188 1.97 10.16 5.22
N ILE A 189 3.05 9.65 4.62
CA ILE A 189 3.41 8.23 4.65
C ILE A 189 3.64 7.77 6.09
N LEU A 190 4.47 8.50 6.85
CA LEU A 190 4.72 8.18 8.26
C LEU A 190 3.44 8.29 9.10
N LYS A 191 2.63 9.32 8.88
CA LYS A 191 1.36 9.55 9.59
C LYS A 191 0.42 8.36 9.46
N GLN A 192 0.27 7.82 8.26
CA GLN A 192 -0.61 6.68 7.99
C GLN A 192 -0.14 5.44 8.75
N ARG A 193 1.13 5.10 8.67
CA ARG A 193 1.67 3.89 9.32
C ARG A 193 1.67 4.00 10.84
N LEU A 194 2.02 5.15 11.40
CA LEU A 194 2.02 5.37 12.85
C LEU A 194 0.61 5.34 13.43
N ARG A 195 -0.38 5.84 12.69
CA ARG A 195 -1.80 5.71 13.08
C ARG A 195 -2.22 4.25 13.15
N GLU A 196 -1.88 3.45 12.16
CA GLU A 196 -2.17 2.01 12.12
C GLU A 196 -1.54 1.29 13.32
N MET A 197 -0.27 1.58 13.63
CA MET A 197 0.42 1.02 14.80
C MET A 197 -0.28 1.38 16.12
N ALA A 198 -0.77 2.61 16.24
CA ALA A 198 -1.51 3.05 17.42
C ALA A 198 -2.86 2.34 17.58
N PHE A 199 -3.58 2.08 16.49
CA PHE A 199 -4.80 1.26 16.53
C PHE A 199 -4.54 -0.19 16.95
N LEU A 200 -3.44 -0.78 16.46
CA LEU A 200 -3.08 -2.17 16.75
C LEU A 200 -2.53 -2.38 18.16
N THR A 201 -2.08 -1.30 18.81
CA THR A 201 -1.52 -1.33 20.16
C THR A 201 -2.39 -0.48 21.09
N LYS A 202 -3.46 -1.08 21.56
CA LYS A 202 -4.46 -0.44 22.43
C LYS A 202 -3.81 0.33 23.57
N GLY A 203 -4.18 1.61 23.73
CA GLY A 203 -3.69 2.48 24.79
C GLY A 203 -2.30 3.08 24.57
N LEU A 204 -1.56 2.70 23.51
CA LEU A 204 -0.29 3.33 23.17
C LEU A 204 -0.53 4.70 22.53
N LYS A 205 0.18 5.72 23.02
CA LYS A 205 0.21 7.04 22.42
C LYS A 205 1.41 7.16 21.48
N ILE A 206 1.18 7.54 20.22
CA ILE A 206 2.23 7.85 19.26
C ILE A 206 2.08 9.29 18.80
N VAL A 207 3.16 10.07 18.87
CA VAL A 207 3.20 11.46 18.41
C VAL A 207 4.14 11.55 17.22
N LEU A 208 3.65 12.09 16.11
CA LEU A 208 4.46 12.42 14.93
C LEU A 208 4.62 13.93 14.83
N ARG A 209 5.86 14.40 14.76
CA ARG A 209 6.22 15.81 14.59
C ARG A 209 7.07 16.01 13.35
N ASP A 210 6.82 17.09 12.63
CA ASP A 210 7.65 17.56 11.53
C ASP A 210 8.21 18.95 11.89
N ASP A 211 9.48 18.99 12.20
CA ASP A 211 10.17 20.22 12.63
C ASP A 211 10.87 20.95 11.47
N ARG A 212 10.68 20.50 10.23
CA ARG A 212 11.19 21.20 9.04
C ARG A 212 10.49 22.56 8.88
N GLU A 213 11.24 23.59 8.48
CA GLU A 213 10.76 24.98 8.47
C GLU A 213 9.47 25.21 7.68
N GLU A 214 9.30 24.47 6.58
CA GLU A 214 8.14 24.63 5.69
C GLU A 214 6.87 23.96 6.20
N SER A 215 6.93 23.07 7.18
CA SER A 215 5.77 22.26 7.52
C SER A 215 5.26 22.40 8.95
N LYS A 216 6.09 22.39 9.97
CA LYS A 216 5.75 22.49 11.42
C LYS A 216 4.41 21.84 11.79
N LYS A 217 4.30 20.54 11.58
CA LYS A 217 3.10 19.76 11.86
C LYS A 217 3.31 18.86 13.06
N GLU A 218 2.26 18.67 13.84
CA GLU A 218 2.22 17.65 14.88
C GLU A 218 0.89 16.92 14.86
N LYS A 219 0.93 15.61 15.03
CA LYS A 219 -0.25 14.76 15.16
C LYS A 219 -0.01 13.71 16.24
N SER A 220 -1.00 13.56 17.13
CA SER A 220 -1.01 12.53 18.16
C SER A 220 -2.06 11.48 17.82
N PHE A 221 -1.71 10.21 18.04
CA PHE A 221 -2.57 9.04 17.88
C PHE A 221 -2.65 8.29 19.20
N HIS A 222 -3.86 8.08 19.70
CA HIS A 222 -4.12 7.36 20.93
C HIS A 222 -5.52 6.78 20.89
N TYR A 223 -5.63 5.45 20.93
CA TYR A 223 -6.88 4.74 20.71
C TYR A 223 -7.12 3.72 21.81
N GLU A 224 -7.99 4.05 22.76
CA GLU A 224 -8.36 3.17 23.87
C GLU A 224 -9.21 1.97 23.43
N GLY A 225 -9.97 2.12 22.35
CA GLY A 225 -10.77 1.04 21.76
C GLY A 225 -9.98 0.13 20.81
N GLY A 226 -8.71 0.45 20.52
CA GLY A 226 -7.83 -0.40 19.68
C GLY A 226 -8.40 -0.70 18.30
N ILE A 227 -8.48 -1.98 17.94
CA ILE A 227 -8.96 -2.38 16.60
C ILE A 227 -10.44 -2.15 16.37
N GLN A 228 -11.27 -1.98 17.41
CA GLN A 228 -12.67 -1.57 17.24
C GLN A 228 -12.75 -0.14 16.70
N GLU A 229 -11.95 0.78 17.24
CA GLU A 229 -11.85 2.14 16.71
C GLU A 229 -11.23 2.15 15.31
N PHE A 230 -10.34 1.21 15.01
CA PHE A 230 -9.78 1.06 13.68
C PHE A 230 -10.87 0.72 12.64
N VAL A 231 -11.74 -0.23 12.94
CA VAL A 231 -12.89 -0.55 12.07
C VAL A 231 -13.81 0.65 11.89
N THR A 232 -14.11 1.38 12.96
CA THR A 232 -14.92 2.61 12.89
C THR A 232 -14.24 3.68 12.01
N TYR A 233 -12.93 3.85 12.15
CA TYR A 233 -12.14 4.75 11.32
C TYR A 233 -12.19 4.37 9.83
N LEU A 234 -12.04 3.09 9.50
CA LEU A 234 -12.09 2.60 8.13
C LEU A 234 -13.49 2.72 7.51
N ASN A 235 -14.54 2.63 8.33
CA ASN A 235 -15.94 2.77 7.90
C ASN A 235 -16.44 4.22 7.85
N ARG A 236 -15.64 5.22 8.23
CA ARG A 236 -16.08 6.63 8.27
C ARG A 236 -16.66 7.15 6.95
N SER A 237 -16.19 6.63 5.81
CA SER A 237 -16.64 7.00 4.47
C SER A 237 -17.71 6.06 3.91
N LYS A 238 -18.24 5.14 4.73
CA LYS A 238 -19.26 4.16 4.37
C LYS A 238 -20.44 4.26 5.35
N GLU A 239 -21.60 3.75 4.94
CA GLU A 239 -22.76 3.63 5.84
C GLU A 239 -22.75 2.26 6.50
N ALA A 240 -22.60 2.21 7.82
CA ALA A 240 -22.65 0.97 8.55
C ALA A 240 -24.08 0.40 8.54
N LEU A 241 -24.24 -0.91 8.36
CA LEU A 241 -25.55 -1.57 8.40
C LEU A 241 -26.12 -1.63 9.81
N TYR A 242 -25.27 -1.52 10.81
CA TYR A 242 -25.61 -1.53 12.23
C TYR A 242 -24.52 -0.76 13.01
N PRO A 243 -24.87 -0.16 14.16
CA PRO A 243 -23.93 0.70 14.90
C PRO A 243 -22.84 -0.06 15.63
N GLU A 244 -23.07 -1.32 15.98
CA GLU A 244 -22.14 -2.13 16.77
C GLU A 244 -20.94 -2.57 15.91
N VAL A 245 -19.75 -2.53 16.50
CA VAL A 245 -18.57 -3.23 15.99
C VAL A 245 -18.46 -4.57 16.69
N VAL A 246 -18.57 -5.66 15.94
CA VAL A 246 -18.41 -7.01 16.48
C VAL A 246 -16.95 -7.19 16.89
N TYR A 247 -16.73 -7.61 18.14
CA TYR A 247 -15.41 -7.82 18.70
C TYR A 247 -15.29 -9.20 19.29
N CYS A 248 -14.23 -9.92 18.91
CA CYS A 248 -13.88 -11.24 19.44
C CYS A 248 -12.44 -11.21 19.94
N GLU A 249 -12.20 -11.73 21.13
CA GLU A 249 -10.86 -11.87 21.69
C GLU A 249 -10.69 -13.20 22.43
N GLY A 250 -9.48 -13.70 22.47
CA GLY A 250 -9.17 -14.91 23.24
C GLY A 250 -7.78 -15.44 22.95
N GLU A 251 -7.44 -16.51 23.65
CA GLU A 251 -6.18 -17.22 23.48
C GLU A 251 -6.46 -18.71 23.32
N LYS A 252 -5.79 -19.33 22.35
CA LYS A 252 -5.83 -20.78 22.14
C LYS A 252 -4.54 -21.25 21.47
N ASP A 253 -4.01 -22.37 21.95
CA ASP A 253 -2.81 -23.02 21.42
C ASP A 253 -1.59 -22.06 21.32
N GLY A 254 -1.44 -21.14 22.29
CA GLY A 254 -0.38 -20.15 22.31
C GLY A 254 -0.58 -18.96 21.34
N VAL A 255 -1.75 -18.88 20.68
CA VAL A 255 -2.11 -17.79 19.79
C VAL A 255 -3.12 -16.87 20.47
N VAL A 256 -2.75 -15.60 20.66
CA VAL A 256 -3.68 -14.56 21.11
C VAL A 256 -4.38 -13.99 19.87
N VAL A 257 -5.69 -13.96 19.90
CA VAL A 257 -6.55 -13.55 18.78
C VAL A 257 -7.38 -12.34 19.17
N GLU A 258 -7.38 -11.31 18.34
CA GLU A 258 -8.31 -10.19 18.40
C GLU A 258 -8.89 -9.98 17.00
N VAL A 259 -10.20 -9.89 16.92
CA VAL A 259 -10.93 -9.63 15.67
C VAL A 259 -11.96 -8.55 15.91
N ALA A 260 -11.99 -7.54 15.06
CA ALA A 260 -13.05 -6.55 15.02
C ALA A 260 -13.63 -6.49 13.61
N MET A 261 -14.96 -6.39 13.48
CA MET A 261 -15.60 -6.33 12.16
C MET A 261 -16.93 -5.59 12.20
N GLN A 262 -17.32 -5.03 11.06
CA GLN A 262 -18.62 -4.40 10.84
C GLN A 262 -18.98 -4.45 9.36
N HIS A 263 -20.23 -4.75 9.03
CA HIS A 263 -20.72 -4.66 7.67
C HIS A 263 -21.21 -3.23 7.35
N ASN A 264 -21.06 -2.85 6.11
CA ASN A 264 -21.48 -1.56 5.57
C ASN A 264 -22.21 -1.74 4.22
N ASP A 265 -22.67 -0.64 3.65
CA ASP A 265 -23.46 -0.60 2.42
C ASP A 265 -22.65 -0.80 1.13
N SER A 266 -21.31 -0.88 1.22
CA SER A 266 -20.44 -1.08 0.05
C SER A 266 -20.50 -2.51 -0.50
N TYR A 267 -19.86 -2.72 -1.65
CA TYR A 267 -19.80 -4.01 -2.33
C TYR A 267 -18.42 -4.67 -2.23
N THR A 268 -17.49 -4.05 -1.52
CA THR A 268 -16.11 -4.53 -1.38
C THR A 268 -15.89 -5.22 -0.05
N GLU A 269 -15.04 -6.26 -0.03
CA GLU A 269 -14.46 -6.82 1.19
C GLU A 269 -13.19 -6.06 1.55
N ASN A 270 -13.09 -5.60 2.80
CA ASN A 270 -11.91 -4.95 3.37
C ASN A 270 -11.48 -5.70 4.63
N THR A 271 -10.78 -6.82 4.44
CA THR A 271 -10.25 -7.64 5.54
C THR A 271 -8.73 -7.47 5.61
N TYR A 272 -8.22 -7.00 6.75
CA TYR A 272 -6.81 -6.76 6.99
C TYR A 272 -6.29 -7.67 8.08
N GLY A 273 -5.20 -8.41 7.77
CA GLY A 273 -4.55 -9.34 8.68
C GLY A 273 -3.27 -8.77 9.26
N PHE A 274 -3.05 -9.02 10.56
CA PHE A 274 -1.85 -8.62 11.28
C PHE A 274 -1.33 -9.77 12.13
N VAL A 275 -0.01 -9.90 12.15
CA VAL A 275 0.69 -10.87 13.00
C VAL A 275 1.76 -10.10 13.77
N ASN A 276 1.67 -10.07 15.11
CA ASN A 276 2.56 -9.29 15.96
C ASN A 276 2.66 -7.83 15.49
N ASN A 277 1.52 -7.22 15.13
CA ASN A 277 1.36 -5.88 14.57
C ASN A 277 1.99 -5.65 13.17
N ILE A 278 2.45 -6.72 12.51
CA ILE A 278 2.94 -6.65 11.13
C ILE A 278 1.79 -6.97 10.18
N ASN A 279 1.57 -6.09 9.19
CA ASN A 279 0.57 -6.31 8.15
C ASN A 279 0.96 -7.52 7.28
N THR A 280 -0.01 -8.39 7.01
CA THR A 280 0.11 -9.56 6.13
C THR A 280 -0.80 -9.37 4.90
N PRO A 281 -0.39 -8.60 3.89
CA PRO A 281 -1.25 -8.26 2.75
C PRO A 281 -1.67 -9.47 1.92
N GLU A 282 -0.89 -10.55 1.92
CA GLU A 282 -1.26 -11.83 1.29
C GLU A 282 -2.07 -12.76 2.21
N GLY A 283 -2.44 -12.29 3.41
CA GLY A 283 -3.22 -13.04 4.38
C GLY A 283 -2.42 -14.14 5.07
N GLY A 284 -2.95 -15.34 5.07
CA GLY A 284 -2.37 -16.52 5.71
C GLY A 284 -3.39 -17.30 6.52
N THR A 285 -2.91 -18.18 7.37
CA THR A 285 -3.74 -19.14 8.14
C THR A 285 -4.75 -18.46 9.05
N HIS A 286 -4.42 -17.31 9.65
CA HIS A 286 -5.34 -16.53 10.49
C HIS A 286 -6.53 -15.98 9.70
N ILE A 287 -6.30 -15.49 8.48
CA ILE A 287 -7.38 -15.02 7.60
C ILE A 287 -8.23 -16.17 7.10
N VAL A 288 -7.62 -17.33 6.79
CA VAL A 288 -8.36 -18.53 6.41
C VAL A 288 -9.27 -18.99 7.56
N GLY A 289 -8.77 -19.04 8.79
CA GLY A 289 -9.55 -19.34 9.97
C GLY A 289 -10.73 -18.40 10.19
N PHE A 290 -10.49 -17.10 10.04
CA PHE A 290 -11.53 -16.07 10.13
C PHE A 290 -12.63 -16.26 9.08
N ARG A 291 -12.27 -16.43 7.81
CA ARG A 291 -13.21 -16.64 6.71
C ARG A 291 -14.05 -17.91 6.88
N ASN A 292 -13.43 -18.98 7.36
CA ASN A 292 -14.15 -20.22 7.66
C ASN A 292 -15.16 -20.02 8.79
N ALA A 293 -14.75 -19.37 9.88
CA ALA A 293 -15.63 -19.07 11.01
C ALA A 293 -16.86 -18.26 10.59
N LEU A 294 -16.66 -17.20 9.79
CA LEU A 294 -17.76 -16.38 9.27
C LEU A 294 -18.73 -17.18 8.44
N THR A 295 -18.21 -17.91 7.43
CA THR A 295 -19.07 -18.64 6.50
C THR A 295 -19.91 -19.68 7.21
N LYS A 296 -19.32 -20.44 8.12
CA LYS A 296 -20.02 -21.45 8.91
C LYS A 296 -21.04 -20.82 9.83
N THR A 297 -20.63 -19.87 10.66
CA THR A 297 -21.48 -19.31 11.72
C THR A 297 -22.71 -18.58 11.15
N PHE A 298 -22.53 -17.78 10.09
CA PHE A 298 -23.67 -17.09 9.46
C PHE A 298 -24.63 -18.05 8.76
N ASN A 299 -24.15 -19.10 8.09
CA ASN A 299 -25.02 -20.11 7.49
C ASN A 299 -25.78 -20.90 8.55
N ASP A 300 -25.11 -21.35 9.61
CA ASP A 300 -25.74 -22.09 10.71
C ASP A 300 -26.82 -21.25 11.39
N TYR A 301 -26.55 -19.96 11.67
CA TYR A 301 -27.51 -19.03 12.22
C TYR A 301 -28.72 -18.81 11.28
N ALA A 302 -28.45 -18.56 9.99
CA ALA A 302 -29.49 -18.31 9.01
C ALA A 302 -30.43 -19.50 8.81
N ARG A 303 -29.90 -20.73 8.85
CA ARG A 303 -30.69 -21.97 8.83
C ARG A 303 -31.52 -22.15 10.10
N LYS A 304 -30.88 -22.05 11.26
CA LYS A 304 -31.53 -22.21 12.57
C LYS A 304 -32.72 -21.24 12.74
N ASN A 305 -32.54 -20.00 12.29
CA ASN A 305 -33.54 -18.93 12.43
C ASN A 305 -34.45 -18.79 11.19
N LYS A 306 -34.42 -19.72 10.24
CA LYS A 306 -35.24 -19.76 9.01
C LYS A 306 -35.11 -18.48 8.13
N LEU A 307 -33.96 -17.81 8.18
CA LEU A 307 -33.65 -16.70 7.29
C LEU A 307 -33.26 -17.19 5.88
N LEU A 308 -32.80 -18.43 5.76
CA LEU A 308 -32.64 -19.19 4.52
C LEU A 308 -33.63 -20.33 4.49
N LYS A 309 -34.33 -20.52 3.37
CA LYS A 309 -35.24 -21.66 3.16
C LYS A 309 -34.42 -22.95 2.93
N ASP A 310 -34.98 -24.10 3.30
CA ASP A 310 -34.31 -25.40 3.12
C ASP A 310 -33.97 -25.69 1.63
N SER A 311 -34.76 -25.13 0.71
CA SER A 311 -34.54 -25.25 -0.74
C SER A 311 -33.46 -24.30 -1.31
N GLU A 312 -33.04 -23.30 -0.54
CA GLU A 312 -32.01 -22.35 -0.98
C GLU A 312 -30.61 -22.88 -0.65
N PRO A 313 -29.60 -22.67 -1.53
CA PRO A 313 -28.24 -23.04 -1.23
C PRO A 313 -27.66 -22.21 -0.08
N ASN A 314 -26.61 -22.71 0.57
CA ASN A 314 -25.86 -21.93 1.55
C ASN A 314 -25.25 -20.70 0.89
N LEU A 315 -25.12 -19.63 1.66
CA LEU A 315 -24.39 -18.44 1.28
C LEU A 315 -22.91 -18.78 1.11
N SER A 316 -22.29 -18.29 0.05
CA SER A 316 -20.85 -18.43 -0.08
C SER A 316 -20.10 -17.46 0.86
N GLY A 317 -18.82 -17.74 1.09
CA GLY A 317 -17.99 -16.81 1.87
C GLY A 317 -17.97 -15.40 1.26
N ASP A 318 -17.92 -15.28 -0.06
CA ASP A 318 -17.90 -13.99 -0.74
C ASP A 318 -19.21 -13.22 -0.57
N ASP A 319 -20.36 -13.92 -0.54
CA ASP A 319 -21.65 -13.30 -0.28
C ASP A 319 -21.73 -12.70 1.14
N ILE A 320 -21.18 -13.41 2.13
CA ILE A 320 -21.16 -12.98 3.54
C ILE A 320 -20.19 -11.83 3.77
N ARG A 321 -19.08 -11.79 3.03
CA ARG A 321 -18.03 -10.77 3.16
C ARG A 321 -18.27 -9.53 2.29
N GLU A 322 -19.30 -9.51 1.46
CA GLU A 322 -19.65 -8.28 0.72
C GLU A 322 -20.00 -7.15 1.70
N GLY A 323 -19.29 -6.05 1.58
CA GLY A 323 -19.43 -4.89 2.48
C GLY A 323 -18.83 -5.10 3.87
N LEU A 324 -17.99 -6.10 4.07
CA LEU A 324 -17.32 -6.33 5.34
C LEU A 324 -16.06 -5.48 5.47
N THR A 325 -15.91 -4.81 6.61
CA THR A 325 -14.64 -4.27 7.09
C THR A 325 -14.23 -5.06 8.34
N ALA A 326 -13.06 -5.67 8.31
CA ALA A 326 -12.56 -6.51 9.40
C ALA A 326 -11.06 -6.35 9.62
N ILE A 327 -10.68 -6.37 10.89
CA ILE A 327 -9.28 -6.45 11.35
C ILE A 327 -9.12 -7.79 12.06
N VAL A 328 -8.16 -8.59 11.61
CA VAL A 328 -7.78 -9.87 12.21
C VAL A 328 -6.35 -9.76 12.70
N SER A 329 -6.17 -9.63 14.00
CA SER A 329 -4.87 -9.50 14.66
C SER A 329 -4.57 -10.74 15.50
N VAL A 330 -3.43 -11.35 15.24
CA VAL A 330 -2.93 -12.47 16.05
C VAL A 330 -1.56 -12.15 16.61
N LYS A 331 -1.29 -12.65 17.83
CA LYS A 331 0.02 -12.57 18.46
C LYS A 331 0.51 -14.00 18.70
N ILE A 332 1.68 -14.31 18.17
CA ILE A 332 2.29 -15.62 18.17
C ILE A 332 3.74 -15.47 18.61
N GLU A 333 4.23 -16.33 19.47
CA GLU A 333 5.60 -16.28 19.97
C GLU A 333 6.62 -16.55 18.85
N GLU A 334 6.37 -17.57 18.02
CA GLU A 334 7.24 -17.95 16.90
C GLU A 334 6.45 -17.98 15.58
N PRO A 335 6.16 -16.82 14.97
CA PRO A 335 5.44 -16.80 13.70
C PRO A 335 6.31 -17.29 12.54
N GLN A 336 5.71 -18.12 11.71
CA GLN A 336 6.31 -18.65 10.49
C GLN A 336 5.63 -18.01 9.28
N PHE A 337 6.41 -17.30 8.47
CA PHE A 337 5.91 -16.65 7.26
C PHE A 337 6.32 -17.43 6.03
N GLU A 338 5.44 -17.47 5.03
CA GLU A 338 5.79 -17.93 3.70
C GLU A 338 6.63 -16.86 3.01
N GLY A 339 7.93 -17.11 2.82
CA GLY A 339 8.88 -16.18 2.21
C GLY A 339 9.51 -15.16 3.18
N GLN A 340 10.51 -14.42 2.68
CA GLN A 340 11.31 -13.46 3.48
C GLN A 340 10.58 -12.16 3.82
N THR A 341 9.50 -11.85 3.13
CA THR A 341 8.82 -10.54 3.17
C THR A 341 7.73 -10.44 4.24
N LYS A 342 7.51 -11.48 5.05
CA LYS A 342 6.48 -11.52 6.12
C LYS A 342 5.04 -11.21 5.65
N GLN A 343 4.73 -11.48 4.38
CA GLN A 343 3.45 -11.09 3.77
C GLN A 343 2.32 -12.08 4.01
N LYS A 344 2.65 -13.34 4.34
CA LYS A 344 1.68 -14.42 4.52
C LYS A 344 2.06 -15.33 5.67
N LEU A 345 1.14 -15.52 6.62
CA LEU A 345 1.34 -16.40 7.79
C LEU A 345 1.13 -17.87 7.42
N GLY A 346 2.06 -18.73 7.85
CA GLY A 346 2.02 -20.18 7.61
C GLY A 346 1.61 -21.05 8.80
N ASN A 347 1.63 -20.52 10.04
CA ASN A 347 1.35 -21.29 11.25
C ASN A 347 -0.05 -21.95 11.23
N SER A 348 -0.12 -23.28 11.27
CA SER A 348 -1.39 -24.01 11.23
C SER A 348 -2.26 -23.81 12.47
N GLU A 349 -1.64 -23.64 13.65
CA GLU A 349 -2.32 -23.37 14.91
C GLU A 349 -3.12 -22.06 14.88
N ALA A 350 -2.65 -21.05 14.17
CA ALA A 350 -3.36 -19.77 14.03
C ALA A 350 -4.73 -19.96 13.34
N ARG A 351 -4.82 -20.84 12.34
CA ARG A 351 -6.09 -21.14 11.67
C ARG A 351 -7.12 -21.69 12.66
N GLY A 352 -6.73 -22.69 13.45
CA GLY A 352 -7.62 -23.34 14.42
C GLY A 352 -8.02 -22.41 15.57
N ALA A 353 -7.08 -21.59 16.05
CA ALA A 353 -7.33 -20.63 17.12
C ALA A 353 -8.34 -19.56 16.69
N VAL A 354 -8.13 -18.93 15.54
CA VAL A 354 -9.02 -17.88 15.00
C VAL A 354 -10.40 -18.48 14.71
N ASP A 355 -10.48 -19.59 13.99
CA ASP A 355 -11.75 -20.25 13.66
C ASP A 355 -12.57 -20.55 14.93
N SER A 356 -11.95 -21.17 15.93
CA SER A 356 -12.60 -21.58 17.17
C SER A 356 -13.11 -20.38 17.99
N ILE A 357 -12.27 -19.35 18.19
CA ILE A 357 -12.60 -18.17 19.00
C ILE A 357 -13.69 -17.35 18.31
N VAL A 358 -13.51 -17.07 17.01
CA VAL A 358 -14.48 -16.26 16.25
C VAL A 358 -15.82 -16.97 16.12
N SER A 359 -15.84 -18.26 15.76
CA SER A 359 -17.09 -19.02 15.62
C SER A 359 -17.93 -18.99 16.92
N ARG A 360 -17.28 -19.24 18.06
CA ARG A 360 -17.96 -19.26 19.35
C ARG A 360 -18.50 -17.90 19.74
N GLN A 361 -17.70 -16.85 19.64
CA GLN A 361 -18.11 -15.51 20.11
C GLN A 361 -19.07 -14.84 19.14
N LEU A 362 -18.90 -15.08 17.83
CA LEU A 362 -19.83 -14.59 16.83
C LEU A 362 -21.22 -15.25 16.97
N GLU A 363 -21.29 -16.58 17.24
CA GLU A 363 -22.56 -17.25 17.50
C GLU A 363 -23.30 -16.60 18.67
N ILE A 364 -22.62 -16.35 19.79
CA ILE A 364 -23.18 -15.64 20.96
C ILE A 364 -23.64 -14.24 20.58
N PHE A 365 -22.84 -13.50 19.84
CA PHE A 365 -23.17 -12.14 19.42
C PHE A 365 -24.43 -12.10 18.54
N LEU A 366 -24.55 -13.01 17.58
CA LEU A 366 -25.70 -13.08 16.68
C LEU A 366 -26.98 -13.44 17.43
N GLU A 367 -26.92 -14.36 18.41
CA GLU A 367 -28.06 -14.69 19.26
C GLU A 367 -28.51 -13.50 20.13
N GLN A 368 -27.57 -12.68 20.60
CA GLN A 368 -27.86 -11.49 21.40
C GLN A 368 -28.33 -10.30 20.54
N ASN A 369 -27.97 -10.29 19.25
CA ASN A 369 -28.22 -9.17 18.32
C ASN A 369 -28.93 -9.65 17.04
N PRO A 370 -30.19 -10.13 17.13
CA PRO A 370 -30.90 -10.72 15.99
C PRO A 370 -31.13 -9.71 14.84
N THR A 371 -31.22 -8.42 15.13
CA THR A 371 -31.36 -7.37 14.11
C THR A 371 -30.08 -7.24 13.26
N VAL A 372 -28.91 -7.31 13.89
CA VAL A 372 -27.61 -7.32 13.20
C VAL A 372 -27.49 -8.56 12.32
N ALA A 373 -27.80 -9.73 12.89
CA ALA A 373 -27.77 -10.99 12.17
C ALA A 373 -28.69 -10.97 10.94
N LYS A 374 -29.93 -10.49 11.10
CA LYS A 374 -30.87 -10.37 10.00
C LYS A 374 -30.37 -9.41 8.91
N ALA A 375 -29.90 -8.23 9.26
CA ALA A 375 -29.38 -7.25 8.31
C ALA A 375 -28.22 -7.81 7.50
N THR A 376 -27.28 -8.53 8.13
CA THR A 376 -26.14 -9.16 7.47
C THR A 376 -26.57 -10.28 6.53
N VAL A 377 -27.48 -11.16 6.97
CA VAL A 377 -27.97 -12.26 6.14
C VAL A 377 -28.75 -11.73 4.93
N GLU A 378 -29.61 -10.73 5.11
CA GLU A 378 -30.36 -10.09 4.01
C GLU A 378 -29.41 -9.49 2.97
N LYS A 379 -28.37 -8.77 3.41
CA LYS A 379 -27.34 -8.26 2.50
C LYS A 379 -26.63 -9.39 1.76
N SER A 380 -26.26 -10.45 2.45
CA SER A 380 -25.59 -11.61 1.86
C SER A 380 -26.47 -12.32 0.82
N VAL A 381 -27.76 -12.42 1.03
CA VAL A 381 -28.72 -12.96 0.04
C VAL A 381 -28.81 -12.07 -1.20
N LEU A 382 -28.79 -10.74 -1.01
CA LEU A 382 -28.76 -9.80 -2.15
C LEU A 382 -27.44 -9.92 -2.92
N ALA A 383 -26.31 -10.10 -2.23
CA ALA A 383 -25.00 -10.34 -2.85
C ALA A 383 -24.99 -11.64 -3.67
N GLN A 384 -25.54 -12.73 -3.13
CA GLN A 384 -25.68 -14.01 -3.83
C GLN A 384 -26.45 -13.86 -5.13
N ARG A 385 -27.62 -13.18 -5.09
CA ARG A 385 -28.45 -12.93 -6.27
C ARG A 385 -27.72 -12.11 -7.33
N ALA A 386 -27.00 -11.06 -6.91
CA ALA A 386 -26.21 -10.22 -7.81
C ALA A 386 -25.05 -11.02 -8.45
N ARG A 387 -24.36 -11.87 -7.69
CA ARG A 387 -23.30 -12.74 -8.18
C ARG A 387 -23.82 -13.78 -9.19
N GLU A 388 -24.97 -14.39 -8.91
CA GLU A 388 -25.61 -15.33 -9.86
C GLU A 388 -26.05 -14.64 -11.16
N ALA A 389 -26.60 -13.42 -11.06
CA ALA A 389 -26.95 -12.61 -12.22
C ALA A 389 -25.71 -12.23 -13.05
N ALA A 390 -24.63 -11.82 -12.39
CA ALA A 390 -23.35 -11.52 -13.03
C ALA A 390 -22.76 -12.74 -13.74
N ARG A 391 -22.82 -13.93 -13.11
CA ARG A 391 -22.38 -15.19 -13.71
C ARG A 391 -23.17 -15.53 -14.97
N LYS A 392 -24.48 -15.41 -14.92
CA LYS A 392 -25.34 -15.62 -16.11
C LYS A 392 -25.00 -14.65 -17.25
N ALA A 393 -24.80 -13.37 -16.94
CA ALA A 393 -24.43 -12.36 -17.92
C ALA A 393 -23.06 -12.67 -18.55
N ARG A 394 -22.10 -13.09 -17.75
CA ARG A 394 -20.78 -13.53 -18.21
C ARG A 394 -20.85 -14.75 -19.13
N ASP A 395 -21.57 -15.77 -18.72
CA ASP A 395 -21.71 -17.02 -19.49
C ASP A 395 -22.39 -16.77 -20.85
N LEU A 396 -23.39 -15.89 -20.90
CA LEU A 396 -24.01 -15.46 -22.15
C LEU A 396 -23.02 -14.73 -23.08
N THR A 397 -22.16 -13.90 -22.50
CA THR A 397 -21.12 -13.18 -23.26
C THR A 397 -20.08 -14.17 -23.79
N ARG A 398 -19.62 -15.13 -22.97
CA ARG A 398 -18.68 -16.19 -23.39
C ARG A 398 -19.25 -17.07 -24.50
N ARG A 399 -20.52 -17.46 -24.42
CA ARG A 399 -21.18 -18.26 -25.50
C ARG A 399 -21.24 -17.49 -26.81
N LYS A 400 -21.57 -16.20 -26.78
CA LYS A 400 -21.52 -15.34 -27.97
C LYS A 400 -20.12 -15.21 -28.54
N SER A 401 -19.11 -15.01 -27.70
CA SER A 401 -17.70 -14.90 -28.12
C SER A 401 -17.15 -16.23 -28.68
N ALA A 402 -17.59 -17.37 -28.15
CA ALA A 402 -17.19 -18.69 -28.64
C ALA A 402 -17.79 -19.01 -30.01
N LEU A 403 -18.96 -18.47 -30.33
CA LEU A 403 -19.61 -18.59 -31.64
C LEU A 403 -19.02 -17.65 -32.70
N ASP A 404 -18.53 -16.44 -32.25
CA ASP A 404 -17.99 -15.41 -33.14
C ASP A 404 -16.45 -15.47 -33.30
N GLY A 405 -15.77 -16.48 -32.70
CA GLY A 405 -14.30 -16.49 -32.54
C GLY A 405 -13.87 -15.28 -31.72
N MET A 406 -13.02 -15.39 -30.70
CA MET A 406 -12.67 -14.34 -29.74
C MET A 406 -12.52 -12.94 -30.40
N ALA A 407 -13.65 -12.31 -30.74
CA ALA A 407 -13.66 -11.02 -31.41
C ALA A 407 -13.26 -9.94 -30.44
N LEU A 408 -12.12 -9.33 -30.67
CA LEU A 408 -11.66 -8.15 -29.97
C LEU A 408 -12.68 -7.00 -30.10
N PRO A 409 -12.76 -6.06 -29.15
CA PRO A 409 -13.68 -4.94 -29.27
C PRO A 409 -13.50 -4.23 -30.62
N GLY A 410 -14.58 -4.01 -31.37
CA GLY A 410 -14.51 -3.38 -32.69
C GLY A 410 -13.89 -1.98 -32.73
N LYS A 411 -13.83 -1.32 -31.57
CA LYS A 411 -13.17 -0.02 -31.42
C LYS A 411 -11.66 -0.12 -31.08
N LEU A 412 -11.16 -1.30 -30.73
CA LEU A 412 -9.74 -1.52 -30.45
C LEU A 412 -8.94 -1.50 -31.75
N ALA A 413 -7.97 -0.60 -31.85
CA ALA A 413 -6.92 -0.68 -32.86
C ALA A 413 -5.75 -1.47 -32.27
N ASP A 414 -5.74 -2.79 -32.48
CA ASP A 414 -4.71 -3.68 -31.91
C ASP A 414 -3.35 -3.54 -32.62
N CYS A 415 -2.29 -4.02 -31.98
CA CYS A 415 -0.95 -4.09 -32.54
C CYS A 415 -0.70 -5.46 -33.19
N SER A 416 0.30 -5.55 -34.05
CA SER A 416 0.61 -6.78 -34.79
C SER A 416 1.51 -7.76 -34.03
N ASP A 417 2.37 -7.28 -33.12
CA ASP A 417 3.21 -8.12 -32.27
C ASP A 417 2.32 -8.91 -31.29
N LYS A 418 2.72 -10.15 -31.00
CA LYS A 418 1.99 -11.06 -30.12
C LYS A 418 2.71 -11.32 -28.80
N ASP A 419 3.95 -10.87 -28.66
CA ASP A 419 4.66 -10.94 -27.39
C ASP A 419 4.22 -9.78 -26.47
N PRO A 420 3.52 -10.05 -25.33
CA PRO A 420 3.02 -9.01 -24.43
C PRO A 420 4.11 -8.08 -23.91
N LYS A 421 5.36 -8.56 -23.83
CA LYS A 421 6.51 -7.78 -23.35
C LYS A 421 6.84 -6.59 -24.25
N ASN A 422 6.57 -6.73 -25.55
CA ASN A 422 6.79 -5.70 -26.56
C ASN A 422 5.57 -4.82 -26.76
N CYS A 423 4.40 -5.26 -26.29
CA CYS A 423 3.12 -4.62 -26.57
C CYS A 423 2.67 -3.67 -25.46
N GLU A 424 2.10 -2.56 -25.87
CA GLU A 424 1.50 -1.58 -24.97
C GLU A 424 0.14 -1.12 -25.52
N ILE A 425 -0.79 -0.82 -24.61
CA ILE A 425 -2.12 -0.32 -24.95
C ILE A 425 -2.34 1.06 -24.34
N TYR A 426 -2.79 1.99 -25.18
CA TYR A 426 -3.22 3.31 -24.74
C TYR A 426 -4.74 3.33 -24.56
N ILE A 427 -5.19 3.66 -23.35
CA ILE A 427 -6.59 3.93 -23.06
C ILE A 427 -6.79 5.43 -23.25
N VAL A 428 -7.56 5.82 -24.25
CA VAL A 428 -7.66 7.21 -24.72
C VAL A 428 -9.08 7.73 -24.52
N GLU A 429 -9.20 8.98 -24.09
CA GLU A 429 -10.48 9.65 -23.94
C GLU A 429 -11.03 10.11 -25.29
N GLY A 430 -12.21 9.58 -25.62
CA GLY A 430 -12.98 10.00 -26.80
C GLY A 430 -12.47 9.50 -28.13
N ASP A 431 -13.35 9.63 -29.13
CA ASP A 431 -13.06 9.18 -30.50
C ASP A 431 -12.09 10.14 -31.24
N SER A 432 -12.07 11.44 -30.90
CA SER A 432 -11.19 12.44 -31.54
C SER A 432 -9.73 12.18 -31.18
N ALA A 433 -9.38 12.15 -29.89
CA ALA A 433 -8.03 11.81 -29.45
C ALA A 433 -7.65 10.40 -29.85
N GLY A 434 -8.62 9.46 -29.83
CA GLY A 434 -8.45 8.11 -30.34
C GLY A 434 -8.07 8.06 -31.82
N GLY A 435 -8.60 8.96 -32.65
CA GLY A 435 -8.26 9.11 -34.06
C GLY A 435 -6.82 9.57 -34.27
N SER A 436 -6.40 10.63 -33.58
CA SER A 436 -5.02 11.12 -33.61
C SER A 436 -4.03 10.07 -33.12
N ALA A 437 -4.34 9.40 -32.02
CA ALA A 437 -3.50 8.33 -31.45
C ALA A 437 -3.38 7.12 -32.38
N LYS A 438 -4.45 6.70 -33.06
CA LYS A 438 -4.43 5.62 -34.07
C LYS A 438 -3.55 5.94 -35.26
N THR A 439 -3.47 7.22 -35.64
CA THR A 439 -2.60 7.69 -36.73
C THR A 439 -1.15 7.76 -36.26
N ALA A 440 -0.93 8.28 -35.07
CA ALA A 440 0.40 8.52 -34.49
C ALA A 440 1.16 7.23 -34.12
N ARG A 441 0.46 6.19 -33.69
CA ARG A 441 1.02 4.99 -33.04
C ARG A 441 2.00 4.19 -33.90
N ASN A 442 2.90 3.48 -33.25
CA ASN A 442 3.61 2.35 -33.87
C ASN A 442 2.67 1.15 -33.93
N ARG A 443 2.23 0.81 -35.15
CA ARG A 443 1.26 -0.29 -35.37
C ARG A 443 1.79 -1.68 -35.00
N ALA A 444 3.10 -1.84 -34.90
CA ALA A 444 3.70 -3.10 -34.51
C ALA A 444 3.47 -3.41 -33.02
N THR A 445 3.69 -2.41 -32.15
CA THR A 445 3.76 -2.62 -30.71
C THR A 445 2.72 -1.84 -29.87
N GLN A 446 2.04 -0.86 -30.49
CA GLN A 446 1.09 0.00 -29.77
C GLN A 446 -0.35 -0.23 -30.21
N ALA A 447 -1.21 -0.54 -29.26
CA ALA A 447 -2.66 -0.63 -29.44
C ALA A 447 -3.36 0.59 -28.87
N ILE A 448 -4.50 0.99 -29.45
CA ILE A 448 -5.33 2.11 -29.01
C ILE A 448 -6.74 1.62 -28.70
N LEU A 449 -7.22 1.89 -27.50
CA LEU A 449 -8.59 1.67 -27.07
C LEU A 449 -9.24 3.00 -26.69
N PRO A 450 -10.04 3.62 -27.55
CA PRO A 450 -10.78 4.82 -27.22
C PRO A 450 -11.98 4.46 -26.30
N LEU A 451 -12.19 5.24 -25.26
CA LEU A 451 -13.34 5.15 -24.37
C LEU A 451 -14.31 6.32 -24.64
N ARG A 452 -15.60 6.02 -24.65
CA ARG A 452 -16.64 7.04 -24.86
C ARG A 452 -17.11 7.60 -23.51
N GLY A 453 -16.54 8.74 -23.16
CA GLY A 453 -16.91 9.48 -21.95
C GLY A 453 -16.48 8.80 -20.65
N LYS A 454 -17.08 9.22 -19.55
CA LYS A 454 -16.79 8.69 -18.21
C LYS A 454 -17.29 7.25 -18.08
N ILE A 455 -16.41 6.35 -17.67
CA ILE A 455 -16.80 4.97 -17.39
C ILE A 455 -17.62 4.88 -16.11
N LEU A 456 -18.25 3.72 -15.89
CA LEU A 456 -18.96 3.43 -14.65
C LEU A 456 -18.01 3.56 -13.44
N ASN A 457 -18.44 4.29 -12.42
CA ASN A 457 -17.76 4.29 -11.13
C ASN A 457 -18.03 2.95 -10.42
N VAL A 458 -17.02 2.07 -10.44
CA VAL A 458 -17.15 0.71 -9.90
C VAL A 458 -17.23 0.68 -8.36
N GLU A 459 -16.79 1.73 -7.68
CA GLU A 459 -16.92 1.84 -6.22
C GLU A 459 -18.41 1.87 -5.78
N LYS A 460 -19.29 2.37 -6.66
CA LYS A 460 -20.73 2.51 -6.42
C LYS A 460 -21.58 1.46 -7.14
N ALA A 461 -20.97 0.45 -7.74
CA ALA A 461 -21.68 -0.46 -8.63
C ALA A 461 -21.54 -1.92 -8.22
N ARG A 462 -22.63 -2.66 -8.32
CA ARG A 462 -22.63 -4.11 -8.16
C ARG A 462 -21.99 -4.80 -9.37
N LEU A 463 -21.52 -6.01 -9.15
CA LEU A 463 -20.77 -6.80 -10.14
C LEU A 463 -21.57 -7.04 -11.44
N ASP A 464 -22.89 -7.23 -11.36
CA ASP A 464 -23.77 -7.40 -12.54
C ASP A 464 -23.78 -6.15 -13.43
N LYS A 465 -23.80 -4.95 -12.85
CA LYS A 465 -23.71 -3.67 -13.58
C LYS A 465 -22.31 -3.48 -14.20
N ILE A 466 -21.28 -3.91 -13.51
CA ILE A 466 -19.89 -3.84 -13.99
C ILE A 466 -19.73 -4.71 -15.26
N TYR A 467 -20.16 -5.96 -15.22
CA TYR A 467 -20.19 -6.82 -16.40
C TYR A 467 -21.19 -6.36 -17.48
N GLY A 468 -22.20 -5.58 -17.12
CA GLY A 468 -23.14 -4.95 -18.06
C GLY A 468 -22.56 -3.77 -18.84
N ASN A 469 -21.54 -3.08 -18.29
CA ASN A 469 -20.99 -1.86 -18.87
C ASN A 469 -20.15 -2.15 -20.12
N LYS A 470 -20.43 -1.46 -21.23
CA LYS A 470 -19.77 -1.69 -22.52
C LYS A 470 -18.28 -1.32 -22.52
N GLU A 471 -17.93 -0.21 -21.85
CA GLU A 471 -16.54 0.27 -21.81
C GLU A 471 -15.67 -0.65 -20.94
N ILE A 472 -16.18 -1.08 -19.81
CA ILE A 472 -15.50 -2.06 -18.94
C ILE A 472 -15.33 -3.40 -19.65
N LYS A 473 -16.37 -3.91 -20.34
CA LYS A 473 -16.25 -5.13 -21.17
C LYS A 473 -15.16 -5.00 -22.23
N ALA A 474 -15.09 -3.85 -22.88
CA ALA A 474 -14.07 -3.61 -23.90
C ALA A 474 -12.65 -3.71 -23.30
N MET A 475 -12.42 -3.14 -22.11
CA MET A 475 -11.14 -3.24 -21.41
C MET A 475 -10.82 -4.68 -20.99
N ILE A 476 -11.77 -5.39 -20.37
CA ILE A 476 -11.59 -6.78 -19.94
C ILE A 476 -11.18 -7.65 -21.13
N THR A 477 -11.88 -7.49 -22.26
CA THR A 477 -11.60 -8.25 -23.49
C THR A 477 -10.26 -7.85 -24.11
N ALA A 478 -9.93 -6.56 -24.14
CA ALA A 478 -8.66 -6.07 -24.69
C ALA A 478 -7.46 -6.56 -23.88
N PHE A 479 -7.52 -6.51 -22.56
CA PHE A 479 -6.43 -6.96 -21.68
C PHE A 479 -6.27 -8.49 -21.66
N GLY A 480 -7.37 -9.22 -21.76
CA GLY A 480 -7.38 -10.69 -21.83
C GLY A 480 -7.31 -11.41 -20.49
N THR A 481 -7.08 -10.68 -19.37
CA THR A 481 -6.86 -11.27 -18.04
C THR A 481 -8.14 -11.76 -17.35
N GLY A 482 -9.32 -11.30 -17.76
CA GLY A 482 -10.51 -11.41 -16.93
C GLY A 482 -10.47 -10.45 -15.71
N ILE A 483 -11.45 -10.56 -14.85
CA ILE A 483 -11.53 -9.81 -13.57
C ILE A 483 -12.02 -10.70 -12.44
N HIS A 484 -11.79 -10.30 -11.20
CA HIS A 484 -12.26 -10.98 -10.00
C HIS A 484 -11.76 -12.45 -9.96
N GLU A 485 -12.67 -13.43 -9.81
CA GLU A 485 -12.33 -14.86 -9.75
C GLU A 485 -11.71 -15.40 -11.06
N ASP A 486 -11.97 -14.76 -12.18
CA ASP A 486 -11.45 -15.16 -13.51
C ASP A 486 -10.10 -14.50 -13.84
N PHE A 487 -9.59 -13.65 -12.95
CA PHE A 487 -8.36 -12.92 -13.21
C PHE A 487 -7.15 -13.85 -13.32
N ASP A 488 -6.47 -13.77 -14.46
CA ASP A 488 -5.27 -14.55 -14.76
C ASP A 488 -4.25 -13.65 -15.44
N ILE A 489 -3.23 -13.23 -14.70
CA ILE A 489 -2.17 -12.33 -15.18
C ILE A 489 -1.38 -12.91 -16.34
N SER A 490 -1.27 -14.24 -16.44
CA SER A 490 -0.54 -14.91 -17.52
C SER A 490 -1.16 -14.70 -18.90
N LYS A 491 -2.43 -14.29 -18.96
CA LYS A 491 -3.18 -13.99 -20.17
C LYS A 491 -3.13 -12.52 -20.59
N LEU A 492 -2.39 -11.69 -19.85
CA LEU A 492 -2.24 -10.28 -20.17
C LEU A 492 -1.61 -10.10 -21.55
N ARG A 493 -2.28 -9.32 -22.39
CA ARG A 493 -1.85 -9.09 -23.78
C ARG A 493 -0.89 -7.93 -23.96
N TYR A 494 -0.76 -7.05 -22.95
CA TYR A 494 0.07 -5.85 -22.99
C TYR A 494 0.78 -5.64 -21.66
N HIS A 495 2.11 -5.61 -21.65
CA HIS A 495 2.89 -5.36 -20.45
C HIS A 495 3.01 -3.87 -20.09
N LYS A 496 2.38 -2.98 -20.87
CA LYS A 496 2.14 -1.59 -20.47
C LYS A 496 0.69 -1.22 -20.80
N ILE A 497 -0.04 -0.80 -19.78
CA ILE A 497 -1.38 -0.23 -19.88
C ILE A 497 -1.22 1.24 -19.55
N ILE A 498 -1.39 2.09 -20.56
CA ILE A 498 -1.10 3.52 -20.47
C ILE A 498 -2.42 4.30 -20.53
N ILE A 499 -2.74 4.99 -19.45
CA ILE A 499 -3.89 5.88 -19.37
C ILE A 499 -3.47 7.22 -19.95
N MET A 500 -4.11 7.65 -21.03
CA MET A 500 -3.84 8.89 -21.74
C MET A 500 -5.14 9.70 -21.87
N THR A 501 -5.35 10.61 -20.92
CA THR A 501 -6.52 11.48 -20.84
C THR A 501 -6.13 12.94 -21.04
N ASP A 502 -7.10 13.79 -21.31
CA ASP A 502 -6.91 15.22 -21.43
C ASP A 502 -6.36 15.84 -20.13
N ALA A 503 -5.63 16.95 -20.24
CA ALA A 503 -5.03 17.63 -19.08
C ALA A 503 -6.02 18.58 -18.37
N ASP A 504 -7.30 18.24 -18.39
CA ASP A 504 -8.38 19.00 -17.75
C ASP A 504 -9.00 18.23 -16.58
N VAL A 505 -10.02 18.82 -15.94
CA VAL A 505 -10.70 18.21 -14.79
C VAL A 505 -11.47 16.94 -15.16
N ASP A 506 -12.00 16.86 -16.38
CA ASP A 506 -12.72 15.68 -16.86
C ASP A 506 -11.75 14.53 -17.15
N GLY A 507 -10.63 14.80 -17.78
CA GLY A 507 -9.57 13.84 -18.01
C GLY A 507 -8.98 13.28 -16.70
N ALA A 508 -8.76 14.14 -15.70
CA ALA A 508 -8.34 13.71 -14.37
C ALA A 508 -9.39 12.79 -13.70
N HIS A 509 -10.68 13.11 -13.86
CA HIS A 509 -11.75 12.26 -13.34
C HIS A 509 -11.82 10.90 -14.06
N ILE A 510 -11.66 10.87 -15.39
CA ILE A 510 -11.63 9.62 -16.16
C ILE A 510 -10.43 8.76 -15.75
N ALA A 511 -9.25 9.36 -15.59
CA ALA A 511 -8.08 8.65 -15.08
C ALA A 511 -8.33 8.04 -13.69
N THR A 512 -8.98 8.79 -12.78
CA THR A 512 -9.35 8.29 -11.45
C THR A 512 -10.36 7.15 -11.51
N LEU A 513 -11.36 7.22 -12.38
CA LEU A 513 -12.32 6.12 -12.60
C LEU A 513 -11.62 4.85 -13.12
N LEU A 514 -10.68 5.00 -14.04
CA LEU A 514 -9.87 3.90 -14.57
C LEU A 514 -8.98 3.28 -13.49
N LEU A 515 -8.29 4.10 -12.70
CA LEU A 515 -7.48 3.63 -11.58
C LEU A 515 -8.33 2.92 -10.52
N THR A 516 -9.54 3.40 -10.25
CA THR A 516 -10.49 2.74 -9.35
C THR A 516 -10.86 1.35 -9.86
N PHE A 517 -11.16 1.23 -11.16
CA PHE A 517 -11.46 -0.06 -11.78
C PHE A 517 -10.27 -1.02 -11.71
N LEU A 518 -9.07 -0.57 -12.09
CA LEU A 518 -7.85 -1.40 -12.06
C LEU A 518 -7.51 -1.83 -10.63
N TYR A 519 -7.59 -0.91 -9.68
CA TYR A 519 -7.31 -1.21 -8.28
C TYR A 519 -8.29 -2.22 -7.69
N ARG A 520 -9.60 -2.07 -7.94
CA ARG A 520 -10.63 -2.95 -7.36
C ARG A 520 -10.71 -4.33 -8.01
N PHE A 521 -10.44 -4.43 -9.31
CA PHE A 521 -10.71 -5.65 -10.09
C PHE A 521 -9.48 -6.30 -10.72
N MET A 522 -8.38 -5.57 -10.82
CA MET A 522 -7.12 -6.03 -11.42
C MET A 522 -5.88 -5.51 -10.67
N PRO A 523 -5.82 -5.59 -9.30
CA PRO A 523 -4.74 -4.99 -8.52
C PRO A 523 -3.35 -5.52 -8.89
N GLU A 524 -3.25 -6.77 -9.34
CA GLU A 524 -2.00 -7.37 -9.78
C GLU A 524 -1.34 -6.63 -10.95
N LEU A 525 -2.12 -5.96 -11.81
CA LEU A 525 -1.57 -5.13 -12.89
C LEU A 525 -0.78 -3.94 -12.33
N ILE A 526 -1.24 -3.36 -11.22
CA ILE A 526 -0.55 -2.26 -10.55
C ILE A 526 0.67 -2.79 -9.78
N LYS A 527 0.51 -3.87 -9.02
CA LYS A 527 1.59 -4.48 -8.22
C LYS A 527 2.78 -4.88 -9.08
N GLN A 528 2.53 -5.50 -10.24
CA GLN A 528 3.58 -5.89 -11.17
C GLN A 528 4.07 -4.76 -12.07
N GLY A 529 3.52 -3.55 -11.92
CA GLY A 529 3.99 -2.34 -12.55
C GLY A 529 3.68 -2.23 -14.03
N TYR A 530 2.54 -2.76 -14.47
CA TYR A 530 2.08 -2.66 -15.85
C TYR A 530 1.22 -1.43 -16.15
N VAL A 531 0.87 -0.62 -15.13
CA VAL A 531 -0.02 0.54 -15.29
C VAL A 531 0.77 1.84 -15.26
N TYR A 532 0.50 2.72 -16.23
CA TYR A 532 1.18 3.99 -16.40
C TYR A 532 0.19 5.11 -16.72
N LEU A 533 0.57 6.34 -16.36
CA LEU A 533 -0.09 7.57 -16.79
C LEU A 533 0.80 8.27 -17.80
N ALA A 534 0.28 8.55 -18.99
CA ALA A 534 0.96 9.36 -19.98
C ALA A 534 1.02 10.83 -19.51
N GLN A 535 2.13 11.49 -19.81
CA GLN A 535 2.33 12.91 -19.51
C GLN A 535 2.48 13.68 -20.83
N PRO A 536 1.38 14.13 -21.46
CA PRO A 536 1.46 15.03 -22.60
C PRO A 536 1.94 16.41 -22.16
N PRO A 537 2.59 17.20 -23.06
CA PRO A 537 2.98 18.57 -22.77
C PRO A 537 1.75 19.46 -22.56
N LEU A 538 1.89 20.45 -21.68
CA LEU A 538 0.85 21.47 -21.46
C LEU A 538 0.97 22.64 -22.42
N TYR A 539 2.18 22.93 -22.91
CA TYR A 539 2.48 24.07 -23.76
C TYR A 539 3.30 23.68 -24.97
N LYS A 540 2.97 24.31 -26.10
CA LYS A 540 3.80 24.41 -27.30
C LYS A 540 4.28 25.84 -27.45
N ILE A 541 5.59 26.03 -27.62
CA ILE A 541 6.22 27.31 -27.87
C ILE A 541 6.83 27.24 -29.25
N GLU A 542 6.48 28.23 -30.12
CA GLU A 542 7.04 28.38 -31.45
C GLU A 542 7.75 29.70 -31.58
N LYS A 543 9.00 29.69 -32.01
CA LYS A 543 9.80 30.87 -32.35
C LYS A 543 10.70 30.58 -33.53
N ASN A 544 10.66 31.39 -34.57
CA ASN A 544 11.51 31.26 -35.75
C ASN A 544 11.47 29.87 -36.39
N LYS A 545 10.28 29.25 -36.49
CA LYS A 545 10.04 27.88 -36.99
C LYS A 545 10.64 26.75 -36.13
N LYS A 546 11.21 27.06 -34.97
CA LYS A 546 11.58 26.07 -34.00
C LYS A 546 10.46 25.89 -32.99
N VAL A 547 10.26 24.65 -32.55
CA VAL A 547 9.21 24.29 -31.62
C VAL A 547 9.83 23.68 -30.36
N TRP A 548 9.32 24.09 -29.20
CA TRP A 548 9.61 23.54 -27.90
C TRP A 548 8.31 23.12 -27.22
N TYR A 549 8.40 22.14 -26.35
CA TYR A 549 7.29 21.70 -25.54
C TYR A 549 7.64 21.87 -24.06
N ALA A 550 6.68 22.32 -23.27
CA ALA A 550 6.81 22.43 -21.81
C ALA A 550 5.71 21.62 -21.13
N TYR A 551 6.10 20.88 -20.09
CA TYR A 551 5.22 19.98 -19.36
C TYR A 551 4.63 20.63 -18.10
N ASP A 552 5.21 21.74 -17.66
CA ASP A 552 4.71 22.58 -16.57
C ASP A 552 5.09 24.06 -16.76
N ASP A 553 4.59 24.92 -15.84
CA ASP A 553 4.86 26.36 -15.87
C ASP A 553 6.33 26.71 -15.61
N ALA A 554 7.02 25.90 -14.81
CA ALA A 554 8.43 26.13 -14.52
C ALA A 554 9.29 25.89 -15.77
N GLU A 555 9.01 24.81 -16.49
CA GLU A 555 9.68 24.50 -17.75
C GLU A 555 9.34 25.51 -18.84
N LEU A 556 8.08 25.97 -18.93
CA LEU A 556 7.69 27.05 -19.82
C LEU A 556 8.53 28.30 -19.55
N ASN A 557 8.65 28.71 -18.30
CA ASN A 557 9.44 29.88 -17.92
C ASN A 557 10.93 29.70 -18.25
N ARG A 558 11.50 28.53 -18.00
CA ARG A 558 12.89 28.20 -18.33
C ARG A 558 13.14 28.33 -19.85
N ILE A 559 12.26 27.74 -20.67
CA ILE A 559 12.37 27.82 -22.13
C ILE A 559 12.28 29.29 -22.59
N LEU A 560 11.34 30.06 -22.04
CA LEU A 560 11.18 31.50 -22.41
C LEU A 560 12.39 32.33 -21.98
N GLU A 561 13.08 31.99 -20.92
CA GLU A 561 14.34 32.63 -20.51
C GLU A 561 15.48 32.31 -21.48
N GLU A 562 15.60 31.05 -21.92
CA GLU A 562 16.62 30.61 -22.87
C GLU A 562 16.46 31.24 -24.27
N ILE A 563 15.22 31.29 -24.77
CA ILE A 563 14.94 31.81 -26.14
C ILE A 563 14.69 33.31 -26.19
N GLY A 564 14.56 33.96 -25.02
CA GLY A 564 14.21 35.38 -24.86
C GLY A 564 12.71 35.63 -24.91
N ARG A 565 12.20 36.40 -23.94
CA ARG A 565 10.79 36.81 -23.85
C ARG A 565 10.54 37.98 -24.79
N ASP A 566 10.04 37.70 -25.99
CA ASP A 566 9.67 38.72 -26.96
C ASP A 566 8.29 38.40 -27.59
N ASN A 567 7.77 39.36 -28.38
CA ASN A 567 6.47 39.25 -29.04
C ASN A 567 6.45 38.22 -30.20
N ASN A 568 7.60 37.62 -30.55
CA ASN A 568 7.69 36.60 -31.60
C ASN A 568 7.46 35.18 -31.05
N ASN A 569 7.31 35.04 -29.74
CA ASN A 569 7.00 33.77 -29.12
C ASN A 569 5.50 33.48 -29.28
N LYS A 570 5.16 32.43 -30.02
CA LYS A 570 3.80 31.91 -30.11
C LYS A 570 3.67 30.78 -29.06
N ILE A 571 2.88 31.05 -28.04
CA ILE A 571 2.63 30.07 -26.96
C ILE A 571 1.20 29.56 -27.14
N GLN A 572 1.08 28.24 -27.32
CA GLN A 572 -0.20 27.53 -27.33
C GLN A 572 -0.29 26.68 -26.07
N ARG A 573 -1.35 26.83 -25.30
CA ARG A 573 -1.69 25.90 -24.20
C ARG A 573 -2.63 24.85 -24.74
N TYR A 574 -2.26 23.57 -24.58
CA TYR A 574 -3.13 22.46 -24.93
C TYR A 574 -4.20 22.25 -23.85
N LYS A 575 -5.46 22.22 -24.24
CA LYS A 575 -6.60 21.89 -23.37
C LYS A 575 -6.94 20.40 -23.42
N GLY A 576 -6.66 19.75 -24.56
CA GLY A 576 -6.91 18.35 -24.75
C GLY A 576 -6.03 17.74 -25.84
N LEU A 577 -5.93 16.41 -25.82
CA LEU A 577 -5.16 15.63 -26.80
C LEU A 577 -5.66 15.77 -28.24
N GLY A 578 -6.93 16.09 -28.40
CA GLY A 578 -7.55 16.33 -29.72
C GLY A 578 -7.03 17.60 -30.43
N GLU A 579 -6.32 18.48 -29.71
CA GLU A 579 -5.67 19.67 -30.28
C GLU A 579 -4.27 19.38 -30.87
N MET A 580 -3.74 18.17 -30.59
CA MET A 580 -2.47 17.71 -31.16
C MET A 580 -2.72 16.97 -32.47
N ASP A 581 -1.92 17.28 -33.48
CA ASP A 581 -1.83 16.42 -34.64
C ASP A 581 -1.06 15.13 -34.32
N ALA A 582 -1.09 14.16 -35.24
CA ALA A 582 -0.50 12.86 -35.02
C ALA A 582 1.02 12.91 -34.78
N ASP A 583 1.73 13.81 -35.48
CA ASP A 583 3.19 13.95 -35.35
C ASP A 583 3.55 14.55 -33.99
N GLN A 584 2.82 15.56 -33.53
CA GLN A 584 3.01 16.15 -32.20
C GLN A 584 2.73 15.13 -31.10
N LEU A 585 1.66 14.37 -31.21
CA LEU A 585 1.30 13.34 -30.23
C LEU A 585 2.35 12.22 -30.19
N TRP A 586 2.88 11.82 -31.33
CA TRP A 586 3.98 10.87 -31.40
C TRP A 586 5.23 11.41 -30.69
N GLU A 587 5.73 12.56 -31.15
CA GLU A 587 7.00 13.13 -30.69
C GLU A 587 7.04 13.42 -29.17
N THR A 588 5.90 13.76 -28.58
CA THR A 588 5.85 14.22 -27.18
C THR A 588 5.34 13.17 -26.22
N THR A 589 4.47 12.24 -26.66
CA THR A 589 3.68 11.41 -25.73
C THR A 589 3.73 9.91 -26.05
N MET A 590 3.96 9.51 -27.30
CA MET A 590 3.87 8.11 -27.70
C MET A 590 5.20 7.50 -28.13
N ASP A 591 6.19 8.29 -28.53
CA ASP A 591 7.53 7.80 -28.87
C ASP A 591 8.22 7.24 -27.63
N PRO A 592 8.52 5.92 -27.58
CA PRO A 592 9.14 5.29 -26.42
C PRO A 592 10.45 5.92 -25.97
N GLU A 593 11.20 6.59 -26.88
CA GLU A 593 12.49 7.21 -26.57
C GLU A 593 12.36 8.62 -25.98
N LYS A 594 11.23 9.29 -26.18
CA LYS A 594 11.05 10.71 -25.81
C LYS A 594 9.94 10.96 -24.79
N ARG A 595 8.95 10.07 -24.73
CA ARG A 595 7.77 10.24 -23.86
C ARG A 595 8.10 10.16 -22.39
N ILE A 596 7.27 10.82 -21.58
CA ILE A 596 7.28 10.71 -20.13
C ILE A 596 6.09 9.87 -19.68
N LEU A 597 6.37 8.76 -18.98
CA LEU A 597 5.36 7.92 -18.35
C LEU A 597 5.54 7.90 -16.85
N LEU A 598 4.47 8.15 -16.10
CA LEU A 598 4.43 7.94 -14.66
C LEU A 598 3.92 6.53 -14.38
N ARG A 599 4.75 5.70 -13.77
CA ARG A 599 4.36 4.36 -13.33
C ARG A 599 3.46 4.47 -12.11
N VAL A 600 2.32 3.82 -12.15
CA VAL A 600 1.44 3.71 -11.00
C VAL A 600 1.97 2.63 -10.07
N THR A 601 2.20 2.99 -8.82
CA THR A 601 2.68 2.08 -7.77
C THR A 601 1.74 2.11 -6.58
N MET A 602 1.74 1.03 -5.81
CA MET A 602 1.03 0.97 -4.53
C MET A 602 1.93 0.34 -3.47
N ASP A 603 1.82 0.84 -2.26
CA ASP A 603 2.46 0.22 -1.10
C ASP A 603 1.49 -0.79 -0.49
N GLU A 604 1.81 -2.07 -0.60
CA GLU A 604 0.98 -3.15 -0.08
C GLU A 604 0.84 -3.11 1.45
N SER A 605 1.80 -2.51 2.14
CA SER A 605 1.71 -2.30 3.60
C SER A 605 0.70 -1.23 4.00
N ALA A 606 0.31 -0.33 3.08
CA ALA A 606 -0.65 0.75 3.30
C ALA A 606 -2.03 0.47 2.68
N THR A 607 -2.38 -0.80 2.46
CA THR A 607 -3.62 -1.19 1.75
C THR A 607 -4.88 -0.60 2.39
N SER A 608 -4.96 -0.55 3.72
CA SER A 608 -6.11 0.01 4.44
C SER A 608 -6.33 1.49 4.13
N GLU A 609 -5.27 2.28 4.05
CA GLU A 609 -5.35 3.71 3.72
C GLU A 609 -5.63 3.94 2.22
N ILE A 610 -5.10 3.09 1.34
CA ILE A 610 -5.41 3.13 -0.09
C ILE A 610 -6.90 2.85 -0.31
N ASP A 611 -7.43 1.81 0.31
CA ASP A 611 -8.85 1.46 0.27
C ASP A 611 -9.73 2.61 0.77
N LEU A 612 -9.35 3.21 1.91
CA LEU A 612 -10.06 4.34 2.48
C LEU A 612 -10.02 5.56 1.56
N THR A 613 -8.89 5.82 0.89
CA THR A 613 -8.74 6.91 -0.07
C THR A 613 -9.69 6.73 -1.26
N PHE A 614 -9.72 5.54 -1.88
CA PHE A 614 -10.66 5.26 -2.96
C PHE A 614 -12.11 5.38 -2.50
N THR A 615 -12.47 4.85 -1.33
CA THR A 615 -13.82 4.97 -0.79
C THR A 615 -14.20 6.42 -0.49
N THR A 616 -13.29 7.22 0.06
CA THR A 616 -13.52 8.64 0.35
C THR A 616 -13.73 9.44 -0.93
N LEU A 617 -12.87 9.25 -1.94
CA LEU A 617 -12.92 10.00 -3.18
C LEU A 617 -14.03 9.54 -4.12
N MET A 618 -14.29 8.23 -4.19
CA MET A 618 -15.16 7.62 -5.20
C MET A 618 -16.44 7.03 -4.63
N GLY A 619 -16.58 6.93 -3.31
CA GLY A 619 -17.77 6.41 -2.62
C GLY A 619 -18.97 7.34 -2.64
N ASP A 620 -20.06 6.92 -2.00
CA ASP A 620 -21.34 7.67 -2.01
C ASP A 620 -21.37 8.85 -1.03
N LYS A 621 -20.66 8.78 0.11
CA LYS A 621 -20.65 9.86 1.09
C LYS A 621 -19.91 11.10 0.56
N VAL A 622 -20.61 12.24 0.61
CA VAL A 622 -20.08 13.53 0.13
C VAL A 622 -19.20 14.20 1.19
N GLU A 623 -19.60 14.12 2.46
CA GLU A 623 -18.96 14.84 3.56
C GLU A 623 -17.47 14.47 3.73
N PRO A 624 -17.06 13.19 3.83
CA PRO A 624 -15.65 12.83 3.95
C PRO A 624 -14.82 13.28 2.74
N ARG A 625 -15.43 13.33 1.55
CA ARG A 625 -14.78 13.84 0.34
C ARG A 625 -14.56 15.35 0.41
N ARG A 626 -15.55 16.09 0.91
CA ARG A 626 -15.44 17.53 1.11
C ARG A 626 -14.33 17.86 2.12
N GLU A 627 -14.32 17.19 3.25
CA GLU A 627 -13.27 17.34 4.28
C GLU A 627 -11.89 17.05 3.70
N PHE A 628 -11.75 15.97 2.93
CA PHE A 628 -10.50 15.63 2.25
C PHE A 628 -10.04 16.75 1.31
N ILE A 629 -10.95 17.32 0.51
CA ILE A 629 -10.65 18.41 -0.41
C ILE A 629 -10.22 19.67 0.37
N GLU A 630 -10.94 20.04 1.42
CA GLU A 630 -10.64 21.20 2.26
C GLU A 630 -9.27 21.08 2.95
N GLU A 631 -8.95 19.92 3.52
CA GLU A 631 -7.66 19.64 4.16
C GLU A 631 -6.49 19.72 3.17
N ASN A 632 -6.69 19.27 1.93
CA ASN A 632 -5.64 19.14 0.93
C ASN A 632 -5.59 20.32 -0.07
N ALA A 633 -6.57 21.22 -0.08
CA ALA A 633 -6.68 22.32 -1.05
C ALA A 633 -5.44 23.23 -1.08
N ARG A 634 -4.79 23.44 0.06
CA ARG A 634 -3.57 24.27 0.18
C ARG A 634 -2.35 23.66 -0.50
N PHE A 635 -2.34 22.34 -0.72
CA PHE A 635 -1.23 21.62 -1.35
C PHE A 635 -1.41 21.49 -2.87
N VAL A 636 -2.61 21.78 -3.38
CA VAL A 636 -2.84 21.83 -4.82
C VAL A 636 -2.10 23.05 -5.36
N SER A 637 -0.95 22.81 -5.98
CA SER A 637 -0.23 23.89 -6.68
C SER A 637 -1.15 24.48 -7.74
N LYS A 638 -1.20 25.81 -7.87
CA LYS A 638 -1.94 26.55 -8.91
C LYS A 638 -1.59 26.11 -10.35
N LYS A 639 -0.73 25.13 -10.51
CA LYS A 639 -0.20 24.60 -11.78
C LYS A 639 -1.21 23.82 -12.64
N ARG A 640 -2.40 23.49 -12.10
CA ARG A 640 -3.44 22.73 -12.83
C ARG A 640 -4.82 23.39 -12.85
N THR A 641 -4.91 24.66 -12.52
CA THR A 641 -6.21 25.34 -12.53
C THR A 641 -6.43 26.07 -13.86
N VAL A 642 -7.40 25.54 -14.61
CA VAL A 642 -8.18 26.08 -15.73
C VAL A 642 -7.44 26.22 -17.03
#